data_02f941134159fadca976d80c9b03225e
#
_entry.id   02f941134159fadca976d80c9b03225e
#
_cell.length_a   1.000
_cell.length_b   1.000
_cell.length_c   1.000
_cell.angle_alpha   90.00
_cell.angle_beta   90.00
_cell.angle_gamma   90.00
#
_symmetry.space_group_name_H-M   'P 1'
#
loop_
_entity.id
_entity.type
_entity.pdbx_description
1 polymer ?
#
loop_
_entity_poly.entity_id
_entity_poly.type
_entity_poly.pdbx_seq_one_letter_code
_entity_poly.pdbx_strand_id
1 'polypeptide(L)'
;MSEKRVYTFGNGKAEGKADMRNLLGGKGANLAEMNLIGVPVPPGFTITTDVCNEYFEKGKEKVVELLKGEVEASVKHIENLMHSKFGDVENPLLVSVRSGARASMPGMMDTILNLGLNDEVVEGLARKTGNERFAYDSYRRFVQMYGDVVLGMKPVNKEDIDPFEEIIIAVKKQRGIALDNEMNVDELKQLVTLFKQAIKEQTGRDFPVDPMEQLWGAICAVFDSWMNERAILYRKMEGIPAEWGTAVSVMAMVFGNMGNTSATGVCFSRDAATGENRFNGEYLVNAQGEDVVAGIRTPQQITKEGSLRWAEQQCIDEEIRASKYPSMEEAMPEIYKQLNDIQQKLEAHYHDMQDMEFTVQEGHLWFLQTRNGKRTGTAMVKIAMALLREGEIDEKTALLRCEPNKLDELLHPVFDKEAQMTAKVLTRGLPASPGAACGQVVFFADDAEHWHDDGHQVIMVRIETSPEDLAGMSAAEGILTARGGMTSHAAVVARGMGKCCVSGAGAINVDYKSRTVEIDGTTIHEGDYISINGSTGEVYLGEVKTKPAEVTGDFAKLMELCQKYTKLVVRTNADTPHDAEIARNFGAVGIGLCRTEHMFFENEKIKAMREMILADTKEGREKALEKLLPYQKQDFYGILKAMDGYPVNVRLLDPPLHEFVPHDLAGQKVMAEEMGISVEEIQHRVNSLSEHNPMLGHRGCRLGNTYPEITAMQTRAILGAAIDLKKAGYDPKPEIMVPLIGSANEFDVQEAVIRATANQLFEKEGVEIPFKIGTMIEIPRAALTAEKIAERAEYFSFGTNDLTQMTFGFSRDDIASFLPVYLEKKILKVDPFQVLDQSGVGQLVEMGVKKGRSTRPNLKCGICGEHGGEPSSVKFCHRVGLNYVSCSPFRVPIARLAAAQAAIEE
;
A
#
# COMPACT_ATOMS: atom_id res chain seq x y z
N MET A 1 -37.31 -24.13 -10.74
CA MET A 1 -36.50 -24.93 -9.83
C MET A 1 -36.01 -23.93 -8.77
N SER A 2 -36.18 -24.20 -7.47
CA SER A 2 -35.62 -23.33 -6.43
C SER A 2 -34.12 -23.34 -6.59
N GLU A 3 -33.53 -22.20 -6.62
CA GLU A 3 -32.08 -22.02 -6.73
C GLU A 3 -31.44 -22.66 -5.49
N LYS A 4 -30.45 -23.55 -5.67
CA LYS A 4 -29.78 -24.28 -4.58
C LYS A 4 -29.00 -23.28 -3.72
N ARG A 5 -29.19 -23.32 -2.39
CA ARG A 5 -28.60 -22.37 -1.44
C ARG A 5 -27.53 -22.98 -0.53
N VAL A 6 -27.51 -24.33 -0.39
CA VAL A 6 -26.60 -25.03 0.49
C VAL A 6 -25.84 -26.10 -0.28
N TYR A 7 -24.52 -26.11 -0.15
CA TYR A 7 -23.56 -26.94 -0.88
C TYR A 7 -22.76 -27.79 0.11
N THR A 8 -22.92 -29.11 0.06
CA THR A 8 -22.23 -30.04 0.96
C THR A 8 -20.85 -30.46 0.44
N PHE A 9 -19.95 -30.82 1.35
CA PHE A 9 -18.66 -31.45 1.07
C PHE A 9 -18.27 -32.44 2.18
N GLY A 10 -17.49 -33.46 1.82
CA GLY A 10 -17.01 -34.47 2.78
C GLY A 10 -16.65 -35.78 2.07
N ASN A 11 -15.68 -36.50 2.63
CA ASN A 11 -15.25 -37.81 2.17
C ASN A 11 -14.95 -37.90 0.64
N GLY A 12 -14.16 -36.98 0.15
CA GLY A 12 -13.75 -36.92 -1.26
C GLY A 12 -14.81 -36.45 -2.25
N LYS A 13 -15.97 -35.98 -1.78
CA LYS A 13 -17.08 -35.48 -2.60
C LYS A 13 -17.44 -34.07 -2.20
N ALA A 14 -17.77 -33.24 -3.18
CA ALA A 14 -18.29 -31.91 -2.94
C ALA A 14 -19.23 -31.48 -4.07
N GLU A 15 -20.22 -30.66 -3.73
CA GLU A 15 -21.17 -30.11 -4.70
C GLU A 15 -20.67 -28.78 -5.27
N GLY A 16 -19.68 -28.14 -4.62
CA GLY A 16 -18.98 -26.95 -5.06
C GLY A 16 -17.57 -27.25 -5.59
N LYS A 17 -16.91 -26.24 -6.14
CA LYS A 17 -15.51 -26.27 -6.64
C LYS A 17 -14.86 -24.90 -6.62
N ALA A 18 -13.56 -24.79 -6.91
CA ALA A 18 -12.77 -23.58 -6.78
C ALA A 18 -13.26 -22.38 -7.61
N ASP A 19 -13.85 -22.59 -8.79
CA ASP A 19 -14.37 -21.53 -9.67
C ASP A 19 -15.68 -20.89 -9.17
N MET A 20 -16.35 -21.53 -8.18
CA MET A 20 -17.58 -21.03 -7.57
C MET A 20 -17.34 -20.03 -6.45
N ARG A 21 -16.18 -19.35 -6.45
CA ARG A 21 -15.80 -18.40 -5.40
C ARG A 21 -16.81 -17.25 -5.22
N ASN A 22 -17.47 -16.81 -6.29
CA ASN A 22 -18.51 -15.79 -6.20
C ASN A 22 -19.74 -16.25 -5.43
N LEU A 23 -20.05 -17.53 -5.45
CA LEU A 23 -21.22 -18.13 -4.81
C LEU A 23 -20.90 -18.67 -3.40
N LEU A 24 -19.78 -19.36 -3.26
CA LEU A 24 -19.41 -20.07 -2.02
C LEU A 24 -18.43 -19.28 -1.13
N GLY A 25 -18.03 -18.09 -1.58
CA GLY A 25 -16.92 -17.37 -0.97
C GLY A 25 -15.58 -18.06 -1.19
N GLY A 26 -14.49 -17.39 -0.84
CA GLY A 26 -13.15 -17.96 -1.01
C GLY A 26 -12.93 -19.21 -0.15
N LYS A 27 -13.38 -19.19 1.10
CA LYS A 27 -13.21 -20.31 2.03
C LYS A 27 -14.04 -21.53 1.63
N GLY A 28 -15.34 -21.36 1.34
CA GLY A 28 -16.22 -22.45 0.95
C GLY A 28 -15.81 -23.13 -0.36
N ALA A 29 -15.42 -22.34 -1.37
CA ALA A 29 -14.91 -22.87 -2.63
C ALA A 29 -13.63 -23.68 -2.46
N ASN A 30 -12.68 -23.21 -1.65
CA ASN A 30 -11.43 -23.94 -1.40
C ASN A 30 -11.64 -25.19 -0.54
N LEU A 31 -12.55 -25.18 0.45
CA LEU A 31 -12.92 -26.39 1.20
C LEU A 31 -13.51 -27.48 0.30
N ALA A 32 -14.40 -27.11 -0.61
CA ALA A 32 -14.96 -28.01 -1.60
C ALA A 32 -13.88 -28.58 -2.52
N GLU A 33 -13.01 -27.71 -3.07
CA GLU A 33 -11.93 -28.10 -3.97
C GLU A 33 -10.93 -29.03 -3.31
N MET A 34 -10.44 -28.70 -2.10
CA MET A 34 -9.54 -29.56 -1.34
C MET A 34 -10.13 -30.95 -1.15
N ASN A 35 -11.43 -31.04 -0.86
CA ASN A 35 -12.13 -32.30 -0.72
C ASN A 35 -12.14 -33.12 -2.02
N LEU A 36 -12.45 -32.46 -3.16
CA LEU A 36 -12.47 -33.13 -4.49
C LEU A 36 -11.10 -33.66 -4.90
N ILE A 37 -10.04 -32.99 -4.56
CA ILE A 37 -8.68 -33.44 -4.85
C ILE A 37 -8.11 -34.40 -3.80
N GLY A 38 -8.94 -34.82 -2.83
CA GLY A 38 -8.61 -35.88 -1.84
C GLY A 38 -7.69 -35.40 -0.71
N VAL A 39 -7.72 -34.09 -0.36
CA VAL A 39 -7.14 -33.56 0.87
C VAL A 39 -8.11 -33.85 2.03
N PRO A 40 -7.63 -34.30 3.19
CA PRO A 40 -8.51 -34.61 4.33
C PRO A 40 -9.08 -33.30 4.93
N VAL A 41 -10.35 -33.07 4.64
CA VAL A 41 -11.11 -31.89 5.12
C VAL A 41 -12.25 -32.40 5.98
N PRO A 42 -12.49 -31.83 7.17
CA PRO A 42 -13.68 -32.20 7.96
C PRO A 42 -14.96 -31.95 7.14
N PRO A 43 -15.93 -32.84 7.15
CA PRO A 43 -17.16 -32.70 6.36
C PRO A 43 -17.96 -31.48 6.83
N GLY A 44 -18.65 -30.85 5.88
CA GLY A 44 -19.38 -29.64 6.13
C GLY A 44 -20.32 -29.26 4.99
N PHE A 45 -20.83 -28.04 5.08
CA PHE A 45 -21.60 -27.40 4.01
C PHE A 45 -21.37 -25.89 4.00
N THR A 46 -21.65 -25.28 2.87
CA THR A 46 -21.55 -23.83 2.69
C THR A 46 -22.90 -23.26 2.25
N ILE A 47 -23.39 -22.27 2.97
CA ILE A 47 -24.54 -21.44 2.59
C ILE A 47 -24.01 -20.29 1.72
N THR A 48 -24.65 -20.05 0.58
CA THR A 48 -24.12 -19.13 -0.47
C THR A 48 -24.12 -17.67 -0.08
N THR A 49 -23.29 -16.88 -0.76
CA THR A 49 -23.22 -15.42 -0.58
C THR A 49 -24.52 -14.69 -0.93
N ASP A 50 -25.30 -15.23 -1.87
CA ASP A 50 -26.59 -14.67 -2.27
C ASP A 50 -27.61 -14.71 -1.14
N VAL A 51 -27.54 -15.73 -0.28
CA VAL A 51 -28.37 -15.83 0.92
C VAL A 51 -28.11 -14.70 1.90
N CYS A 52 -26.87 -14.20 1.99
CA CYS A 52 -26.55 -13.02 2.81
C CYS A 52 -27.33 -11.79 2.34
N ASN A 53 -27.42 -11.56 1.03
CA ASN A 53 -28.22 -10.47 0.47
C ASN A 53 -29.73 -10.71 0.74
N GLU A 54 -30.24 -11.93 0.52
CA GLU A 54 -31.62 -12.28 0.85
C GLU A 54 -31.94 -12.07 2.35
N TYR A 55 -30.96 -12.32 3.23
CA TYR A 55 -31.08 -12.12 4.67
C TYR A 55 -31.34 -10.65 5.05
N PHE A 56 -30.60 -9.73 4.45
CA PHE A 56 -30.83 -8.30 4.67
C PHE A 56 -32.06 -7.74 3.96
N GLU A 57 -32.45 -8.32 2.82
CA GLU A 57 -33.64 -7.89 2.06
C GLU A 57 -34.96 -8.43 2.65
N LYS A 58 -35.02 -9.73 2.98
CA LYS A 58 -36.24 -10.44 3.36
C LYS A 58 -36.43 -10.56 4.87
N GLY A 59 -35.38 -10.37 5.63
CA GLY A 59 -35.33 -10.51 7.08
C GLY A 59 -35.01 -11.93 7.56
N LYS A 60 -34.42 -11.97 8.76
CA LYS A 60 -33.90 -13.18 9.44
C LYS A 60 -34.87 -14.36 9.44
N GLU A 61 -36.09 -14.17 9.92
CA GLU A 61 -37.09 -15.22 10.11
C GLU A 61 -37.44 -15.96 8.80
N LYS A 62 -37.66 -15.17 7.72
CA LYS A 62 -37.99 -15.74 6.40
C LYS A 62 -36.85 -16.54 5.81
N VAL A 63 -35.61 -16.09 5.96
CA VAL A 63 -34.43 -16.77 5.42
C VAL A 63 -34.15 -18.04 6.20
N VAL A 64 -34.30 -18.04 7.54
CA VAL A 64 -34.19 -19.24 8.35
C VAL A 64 -35.25 -20.29 7.92
N GLU A 65 -36.50 -19.89 7.70
CA GLU A 65 -37.54 -20.77 7.21
C GLU A 65 -37.23 -21.36 5.82
N LEU A 66 -36.73 -20.54 4.92
CA LEU A 66 -36.32 -20.97 3.56
C LEU A 66 -35.19 -21.99 3.57
N LEU A 67 -34.23 -21.87 4.49
CA LEU A 67 -33.05 -22.71 4.57
C LEU A 67 -33.23 -23.96 5.40
N LYS A 68 -34.27 -24.01 6.24
CA LYS A 68 -34.45 -25.02 7.29
C LYS A 68 -34.27 -26.46 6.78
N GLY A 69 -34.94 -26.83 5.71
CA GLY A 69 -34.88 -28.18 5.15
C GLY A 69 -33.48 -28.52 4.57
N GLU A 70 -32.82 -27.57 3.89
CA GLU A 70 -31.49 -27.80 3.31
C GLU A 70 -30.42 -27.90 4.41
N VAL A 71 -30.51 -27.06 5.46
CA VAL A 71 -29.56 -27.06 6.59
C VAL A 71 -29.71 -28.33 7.43
N GLU A 72 -30.92 -28.72 7.77
CA GLU A 72 -31.18 -29.98 8.52
C GLU A 72 -30.67 -31.21 7.77
N ALA A 73 -30.90 -31.27 6.45
CA ALA A 73 -30.38 -32.33 5.60
C ALA A 73 -28.85 -32.37 5.56
N SER A 74 -28.24 -31.17 5.54
CA SER A 74 -26.79 -31.00 5.51
C SER A 74 -26.14 -31.36 6.86
N VAL A 75 -26.77 -31.04 7.98
CA VAL A 75 -26.34 -31.49 9.32
C VAL A 75 -26.37 -33.01 9.40
N LYS A 76 -27.45 -33.64 8.91
CA LYS A 76 -27.56 -35.09 8.85
C LYS A 76 -26.51 -35.73 7.94
N HIS A 77 -26.10 -35.05 6.88
CA HIS A 77 -24.99 -35.49 6.03
C HIS A 77 -23.67 -35.53 6.82
N ILE A 78 -23.37 -34.48 7.59
CA ILE A 78 -22.17 -34.43 8.45
C ILE A 78 -22.24 -35.57 9.51
N GLU A 79 -23.39 -35.75 10.18
CA GLU A 79 -23.59 -36.79 11.18
C GLU A 79 -23.25 -38.19 10.62
N ASN A 80 -23.73 -38.50 9.41
CA ASN A 80 -23.49 -39.79 8.75
C ASN A 80 -22.00 -39.98 8.44
N LEU A 81 -21.29 -38.93 8.00
CA LEU A 81 -19.87 -39.02 7.67
C LEU A 81 -18.98 -39.10 8.91
N MET A 82 -19.36 -38.42 9.98
CA MET A 82 -18.61 -38.40 11.25
C MET A 82 -19.01 -39.53 12.20
N HIS A 83 -20.05 -40.33 11.86
CA HIS A 83 -20.59 -41.37 12.72
C HIS A 83 -20.93 -40.88 14.15
N SER A 84 -21.40 -39.65 14.25
CA SER A 84 -21.74 -38.97 15.50
C SER A 84 -22.94 -38.05 15.26
N LYS A 85 -23.66 -37.64 16.31
CA LYS A 85 -24.90 -36.89 16.16
C LYS A 85 -24.84 -35.54 16.85
N PHE A 86 -25.37 -34.54 16.19
CA PHE A 86 -25.39 -33.16 16.69
C PHE A 86 -26.28 -33.03 17.90
N GLY A 87 -25.71 -32.65 19.06
CA GLY A 87 -26.42 -32.59 20.32
C GLY A 87 -26.65 -33.92 21.03
N ASP A 88 -26.05 -35.02 20.58
CA ASP A 88 -26.14 -36.30 21.24
C ASP A 88 -25.36 -36.33 22.54
N VAL A 89 -25.94 -36.92 23.59
CA VAL A 89 -25.35 -36.98 24.93
C VAL A 89 -24.31 -38.10 25.05
N GLU A 90 -24.35 -39.11 24.19
CA GLU A 90 -23.43 -40.26 24.24
C GLU A 90 -22.28 -40.13 23.24
N ASN A 91 -22.61 -39.71 22.01
CA ASN A 91 -21.63 -39.57 20.93
C ASN A 91 -21.79 -38.22 20.20
N PRO A 92 -21.43 -37.11 20.85
CA PRO A 92 -21.67 -35.78 20.34
C PRO A 92 -20.84 -35.44 19.08
N LEU A 93 -21.52 -34.86 18.10
CA LEU A 93 -20.93 -34.09 17.02
C LEU A 93 -20.91 -32.61 17.42
N LEU A 94 -19.79 -31.96 17.30
CA LEU A 94 -19.68 -30.50 17.41
C LEU A 94 -19.39 -29.92 16.04
N VAL A 95 -19.84 -28.68 15.79
CA VAL A 95 -19.60 -27.99 14.54
C VAL A 95 -19.06 -26.57 14.77
N SER A 96 -18.38 -26.03 13.77
CA SER A 96 -18.00 -24.63 13.69
C SER A 96 -18.82 -23.91 12.62
N VAL A 97 -19.09 -22.63 12.82
CA VAL A 97 -19.73 -21.74 11.85
C VAL A 97 -18.76 -20.62 11.53
N ARG A 98 -18.38 -20.49 10.26
CA ARG A 98 -17.34 -19.59 9.79
C ARG A 98 -17.81 -18.72 8.63
N SER A 99 -17.40 -17.47 8.60
CA SER A 99 -17.60 -16.56 7.47
C SER A 99 -16.72 -16.93 6.27
N GLY A 100 -17.20 -16.64 5.07
CA GLY A 100 -16.50 -16.90 3.82
C GLY A 100 -16.81 -15.87 2.76
N ALA A 101 -16.23 -14.65 2.83
CA ALA A 101 -16.40 -13.65 1.80
C ALA A 101 -15.65 -14.01 0.50
N ARG A 102 -16.03 -13.39 -0.63
CA ARG A 102 -15.36 -13.56 -1.93
C ARG A 102 -13.92 -13.10 -1.90
N ALA A 103 -13.64 -12.00 -1.16
CA ALA A 103 -12.31 -11.50 -0.85
C ALA A 103 -11.89 -11.87 0.58
N SER A 104 -10.59 -12.02 0.81
CA SER A 104 -10.06 -12.30 2.15
C SER A 104 -10.20 -11.06 3.04
N MET A 105 -10.87 -11.21 4.17
CA MET A 105 -11.11 -10.15 5.17
C MET A 105 -10.68 -10.63 6.56
N PRO A 106 -9.36 -10.73 6.83
CA PRO A 106 -8.85 -11.33 8.08
C PRO A 106 -9.29 -10.55 9.32
N GLY A 107 -9.89 -11.24 10.31
CA GLY A 107 -10.34 -10.65 11.56
C GLY A 107 -11.55 -9.71 11.48
N MET A 108 -12.12 -9.51 10.28
CA MET A 108 -13.22 -8.55 10.09
C MET A 108 -14.60 -9.15 10.39
N MET A 109 -14.75 -10.46 10.25
CA MET A 109 -16.01 -11.17 10.44
C MET A 109 -15.87 -12.29 11.46
N ASP A 110 -17.01 -12.68 12.03
CA ASP A 110 -17.05 -13.57 13.18
C ASP A 110 -16.97 -15.06 12.81
N THR A 111 -16.53 -15.86 13.79
CA THR A 111 -16.46 -17.33 13.75
C THR A 111 -16.96 -17.84 15.08
N ILE A 112 -17.73 -18.89 15.09
CA ILE A 112 -18.22 -19.57 16.31
C ILE A 112 -17.79 -21.04 16.25
N LEU A 113 -17.16 -21.51 17.32
CA LEU A 113 -16.63 -22.87 17.46
C LEU A 113 -17.41 -23.67 18.51
N ASN A 114 -17.30 -24.98 18.47
CA ASN A 114 -17.82 -25.91 19.49
C ASN A 114 -19.37 -25.89 19.67
N LEU A 115 -20.11 -25.52 18.61
CA LEU A 115 -21.58 -25.59 18.67
C LEU A 115 -22.07 -27.02 18.90
N GLY A 116 -23.14 -27.15 19.65
CA GLY A 116 -23.74 -28.41 20.04
C GLY A 116 -23.52 -28.77 21.51
N LEU A 117 -22.67 -28.02 22.23
CA LEU A 117 -22.44 -28.20 23.67
C LEU A 117 -23.56 -27.58 24.51
N ASN A 118 -23.97 -28.33 25.51
CA ASN A 118 -24.80 -27.89 26.64
C ASN A 118 -24.40 -28.68 27.88
N ASP A 119 -25.10 -28.52 28.99
CA ASP A 119 -24.75 -29.17 30.28
C ASP A 119 -24.77 -30.69 30.23
N GLU A 120 -25.61 -31.31 29.37
CA GLU A 120 -25.69 -32.77 29.20
C GLU A 120 -24.66 -33.27 28.19
N VAL A 121 -24.50 -32.57 27.09
CA VAL A 121 -23.60 -32.96 26.00
C VAL A 121 -22.13 -32.86 26.40
N VAL A 122 -21.77 -31.93 27.27
CA VAL A 122 -20.38 -31.80 27.78
C VAL A 122 -19.97 -33.03 28.59
N GLU A 123 -20.86 -33.58 29.36
CA GLU A 123 -20.61 -34.82 30.10
C GLU A 123 -20.40 -36.02 29.18
N GLY A 124 -21.16 -36.06 28.07
CA GLY A 124 -20.98 -37.07 27.01
C GLY A 124 -19.63 -36.93 26.31
N LEU A 125 -19.24 -35.69 25.99
CA LEU A 125 -17.93 -35.42 25.42
C LEU A 125 -16.79 -35.83 26.35
N ALA A 126 -16.91 -35.53 27.65
CA ALA A 126 -15.95 -35.94 28.67
C ALA A 126 -15.80 -37.49 28.74
N ARG A 127 -16.91 -38.19 28.72
CA ARG A 127 -16.90 -39.69 28.70
C ARG A 127 -16.28 -40.24 27.42
N LYS A 128 -16.66 -39.68 26.26
CA LYS A 128 -16.18 -40.12 24.95
C LYS A 128 -14.67 -39.95 24.80
N THR A 129 -14.15 -38.84 25.28
CA THR A 129 -12.73 -38.47 25.14
C THR A 129 -11.86 -38.97 26.31
N GLY A 130 -12.46 -39.37 27.42
CA GLY A 130 -11.75 -39.68 28.66
C GLY A 130 -11.02 -38.47 29.25
N ASN A 131 -11.33 -37.24 28.78
CA ASN A 131 -10.67 -35.99 29.18
C ASN A 131 -11.70 -34.92 29.55
N GLU A 132 -12.08 -34.92 30.82
CA GLU A 132 -13.08 -34.01 31.39
C GLU A 132 -12.62 -32.55 31.28
N ARG A 133 -11.30 -32.28 31.48
CA ARG A 133 -10.75 -30.96 31.36
C ARG A 133 -10.92 -30.39 29.92
N PHE A 134 -10.60 -31.18 28.89
CA PHE A 134 -10.82 -30.82 27.51
C PHE A 134 -12.30 -30.50 27.22
N ALA A 135 -13.21 -31.33 27.68
CA ALA A 135 -14.64 -31.13 27.45
C ALA A 135 -15.13 -29.79 28.05
N TYR A 136 -14.78 -29.52 29.29
CA TYR A 136 -15.18 -28.27 29.96
C TYR A 136 -14.45 -27.04 29.49
N ASP A 137 -13.19 -27.11 29.04
CA ASP A 137 -12.51 -25.99 28.38
C ASP A 137 -13.17 -25.67 27.03
N SER A 138 -13.54 -26.69 26.26
CA SER A 138 -14.28 -26.48 25.00
C SER A 138 -15.65 -25.84 25.25
N TYR A 139 -16.33 -26.22 26.33
CA TYR A 139 -17.61 -25.64 26.70
C TYR A 139 -17.48 -24.20 27.19
N ARG A 140 -16.49 -23.93 28.03
CA ARG A 140 -16.18 -22.56 28.48
C ARG A 140 -15.93 -21.63 27.29
N ARG A 141 -15.06 -22.03 26.35
CA ARG A 141 -14.77 -21.28 25.12
C ARG A 141 -16.02 -21.07 24.28
N PHE A 142 -16.89 -22.08 24.16
CA PHE A 142 -18.12 -21.96 23.40
C PHE A 142 -19.08 -20.93 24.02
N VAL A 143 -19.31 -21.01 25.34
CA VAL A 143 -20.19 -20.07 26.05
C VAL A 143 -19.68 -18.64 25.93
N GLN A 144 -18.36 -18.44 26.07
CA GLN A 144 -17.72 -17.14 25.89
C GLN A 144 -17.94 -16.60 24.47
N MET A 145 -17.57 -17.38 23.45
CA MET A 145 -17.65 -16.95 22.05
C MET A 145 -19.09 -16.73 21.59
N TYR A 146 -20.02 -17.60 21.99
CA TYR A 146 -21.43 -17.44 21.67
C TYR A 146 -22.05 -16.24 22.38
N GLY A 147 -21.69 -16.00 23.63
CA GLY A 147 -22.10 -14.82 24.40
C GLY A 147 -21.64 -13.52 23.78
N ASP A 148 -20.38 -13.47 23.37
CA ASP A 148 -19.79 -12.29 22.70
C ASP A 148 -20.40 -12.07 21.30
N VAL A 149 -20.36 -13.06 20.42
CA VAL A 149 -20.70 -12.94 19.01
C VAL A 149 -22.19 -12.97 18.73
N VAL A 150 -22.93 -13.94 19.35
CA VAL A 150 -24.34 -14.17 19.02
C VAL A 150 -25.27 -13.40 19.93
N LEU A 151 -24.95 -13.34 21.22
CA LEU A 151 -25.82 -12.66 22.20
C LEU A 151 -25.44 -11.20 22.41
N GLY A 152 -24.29 -10.76 21.85
CA GLY A 152 -23.88 -9.36 21.84
C GLY A 152 -23.37 -8.84 23.18
N MET A 153 -22.81 -9.71 24.02
CA MET A 153 -22.20 -9.33 25.29
C MET A 153 -20.86 -8.65 25.06
N LYS A 154 -20.87 -7.32 25.07
CA LYS A 154 -19.71 -6.45 24.78
C LYS A 154 -19.42 -5.53 25.97
N PRO A 155 -18.20 -5.02 26.09
CA PRO A 155 -17.88 -3.95 27.02
C PRO A 155 -18.82 -2.74 26.81
N VAL A 156 -19.19 -2.08 27.91
CA VAL A 156 -20.08 -0.91 27.87
C VAL A 156 -19.35 0.27 27.22
N ASN A 157 -18.06 0.47 27.54
CA ASN A 157 -17.21 1.46 26.92
C ASN A 157 -16.05 0.77 26.20
N LYS A 158 -15.48 1.42 25.18
CA LYS A 158 -14.35 0.86 24.40
C LYS A 158 -13.07 0.65 25.21
N GLU A 159 -12.96 1.31 26.36
CA GLU A 159 -11.81 1.25 27.27
C GLU A 159 -11.98 0.19 28.36
N ASP A 160 -13.17 -0.41 28.49
CA ASP A 160 -13.45 -1.41 29.50
C ASP A 160 -12.90 -2.78 29.05
N ILE A 161 -12.52 -3.59 30.02
CA ILE A 161 -12.08 -4.98 29.79
C ILE A 161 -13.30 -5.82 29.33
N ASP A 162 -13.06 -6.78 28.46
CA ASP A 162 -14.07 -7.74 28.04
C ASP A 162 -14.72 -8.41 29.28
N PRO A 163 -16.08 -8.46 29.36
CA PRO A 163 -16.75 -8.98 30.54
C PRO A 163 -16.39 -10.45 30.87
N PHE A 164 -16.10 -11.27 29.88
CA PHE A 164 -15.68 -12.65 30.14
C PHE A 164 -14.24 -12.70 30.61
N GLU A 165 -13.36 -11.86 30.06
CA GLU A 165 -11.96 -11.77 30.50
C GLU A 165 -11.87 -11.27 31.93
N GLU A 166 -12.73 -10.32 32.34
CA GLU A 166 -12.81 -9.87 33.74
C GLU A 166 -13.13 -11.00 34.70
N ILE A 167 -14.08 -11.88 34.33
CA ILE A 167 -14.45 -13.07 35.11
C ILE A 167 -13.27 -14.05 35.16
N ILE A 168 -12.59 -14.31 34.03
CA ILE A 168 -11.40 -15.19 33.97
C ILE A 168 -10.32 -14.69 34.91
N ILE A 169 -9.99 -13.38 34.84
CA ILE A 169 -9.00 -12.74 35.69
C ILE A 169 -9.34 -12.89 37.18
N ALA A 170 -10.63 -12.69 37.53
CA ALA A 170 -11.08 -12.83 38.90
C ALA A 170 -10.92 -14.25 39.45
N VAL A 171 -11.29 -15.27 38.65
CA VAL A 171 -11.11 -16.69 39.02
C VAL A 171 -9.63 -17.06 39.15
N LYS A 172 -8.80 -16.67 38.18
CA LYS A 172 -7.36 -16.87 38.22
C LYS A 172 -6.72 -16.26 39.47
N LYS A 173 -7.05 -15.01 39.79
CA LYS A 173 -6.53 -14.30 40.94
C LYS A 173 -6.94 -14.99 42.26
N GLN A 174 -8.17 -15.45 42.35
CA GLN A 174 -8.68 -16.16 43.54
C GLN A 174 -7.93 -17.48 43.79
N ARG A 175 -7.46 -18.15 42.76
CA ARG A 175 -6.80 -19.47 42.79
C ARG A 175 -5.26 -19.40 42.64
N GLY A 176 -4.69 -18.25 42.37
CA GLY A 176 -3.26 -18.08 42.14
C GLY A 176 -2.73 -18.70 40.86
N ILE A 177 -3.59 -18.76 39.83
CA ILE A 177 -3.30 -19.33 38.50
C ILE A 177 -2.79 -18.24 37.58
N ALA A 178 -1.74 -18.50 36.81
CA ALA A 178 -1.19 -17.57 35.83
C ALA A 178 -1.77 -17.78 34.43
N LEU A 179 -1.85 -19.01 33.96
CA LEU A 179 -2.24 -19.36 32.58
C LEU A 179 -3.55 -20.16 32.54
N ASP A 180 -4.33 -19.98 31.47
CA ASP A 180 -5.60 -20.68 31.25
C ASP A 180 -5.43 -22.21 31.23
N ASN A 181 -4.31 -22.70 30.69
CA ASN A 181 -4.03 -24.13 30.62
C ASN A 181 -3.72 -24.77 31.99
N GLU A 182 -3.52 -23.97 33.03
CA GLU A 182 -3.32 -24.45 34.43
C GLU A 182 -4.63 -24.65 35.17
N MET A 183 -5.75 -24.14 34.64
CA MET A 183 -7.08 -24.32 35.26
C MET A 183 -7.50 -25.79 35.24
N ASN A 184 -7.98 -26.25 36.38
CA ASN A 184 -8.54 -27.60 36.52
C ASN A 184 -10.03 -27.64 36.15
N VAL A 185 -10.63 -28.84 36.21
CA VAL A 185 -12.03 -29.07 35.83
C VAL A 185 -13.02 -28.26 36.66
N ASP A 186 -12.79 -28.13 37.98
CA ASP A 186 -13.70 -27.38 38.87
C ASP A 186 -13.72 -25.89 38.55
N GLU A 187 -12.57 -25.32 38.23
CA GLU A 187 -12.45 -23.92 37.81
C GLU A 187 -13.12 -23.67 36.45
N LEU A 188 -12.97 -24.59 35.49
CA LEU A 188 -13.64 -24.50 34.20
C LEU A 188 -15.17 -24.62 34.34
N LYS A 189 -15.68 -25.53 35.22
CA LYS A 189 -17.11 -25.61 35.56
C LYS A 189 -17.63 -24.31 36.19
N GLN A 190 -16.83 -23.74 37.08
CA GLN A 190 -17.16 -22.47 37.71
C GLN A 190 -17.25 -21.34 36.67
N LEU A 191 -16.31 -21.27 35.72
CA LEU A 191 -16.34 -20.27 34.63
C LEU A 191 -17.56 -20.41 33.77
N VAL A 192 -17.93 -21.62 33.34
CA VAL A 192 -19.15 -21.87 32.54
C VAL A 192 -20.41 -21.34 33.28
N THR A 193 -20.49 -21.58 34.58
CA THR A 193 -21.63 -21.14 35.40
C THR A 193 -21.67 -19.61 35.48
N LEU A 194 -20.52 -18.96 35.77
CA LEU A 194 -20.40 -17.50 35.87
C LEU A 194 -20.67 -16.81 34.52
N PHE A 195 -20.19 -17.37 33.43
CA PHE A 195 -20.44 -16.85 32.09
C PHE A 195 -21.94 -16.86 31.73
N LYS A 196 -22.61 -17.96 31.96
CA LYS A 196 -24.07 -18.05 31.73
C LYS A 196 -24.86 -17.08 32.60
N GLN A 197 -24.45 -16.92 33.86
CA GLN A 197 -25.04 -15.92 34.73
C GLN A 197 -24.84 -14.51 34.20
N ALA A 198 -23.59 -14.14 33.84
CA ALA A 198 -23.26 -12.84 33.28
C ALA A 198 -24.04 -12.56 31.98
N ILE A 199 -24.14 -13.56 31.09
CA ILE A 199 -24.96 -13.46 29.88
C ILE A 199 -26.39 -13.10 30.20
N LYS A 200 -27.00 -13.79 31.15
CA LYS A 200 -28.39 -13.55 31.55
C LYS A 200 -28.59 -12.18 32.17
N GLU A 201 -27.68 -11.76 33.04
CA GLU A 201 -27.72 -10.45 33.70
C GLU A 201 -27.55 -9.29 32.70
N GLN A 202 -26.64 -9.40 31.75
CA GLN A 202 -26.33 -8.33 30.81
C GLN A 202 -27.28 -8.30 29.60
N THR A 203 -27.67 -9.45 29.09
CA THR A 203 -28.49 -9.54 27.84
C THR A 203 -29.98 -9.80 28.11
N GLY A 204 -30.33 -10.24 29.30
CA GLY A 204 -31.69 -10.68 29.64
C GLY A 204 -32.09 -12.02 29.04
N ARG A 205 -31.17 -12.73 28.39
CA ARG A 205 -31.39 -14.00 27.67
C ARG A 205 -30.67 -15.14 28.37
N ASP A 206 -31.28 -16.31 28.38
CA ASP A 206 -30.60 -17.54 28.79
C ASP A 206 -29.71 -18.05 27.65
N PHE A 207 -28.60 -18.71 28.00
CA PHE A 207 -27.75 -19.40 27.01
C PHE A 207 -28.56 -20.56 26.41
N PRO A 208 -28.66 -20.67 25.05
CA PRO A 208 -29.52 -21.67 24.42
C PRO A 208 -29.03 -23.11 24.63
N VAL A 209 -29.95 -24.00 25.00
CA VAL A 209 -29.65 -25.43 25.28
C VAL A 209 -29.85 -26.30 24.05
N ASP A 210 -30.75 -25.91 23.13
CA ASP A 210 -31.01 -26.64 21.90
C ASP A 210 -29.91 -26.42 20.86
N PRO A 211 -29.23 -27.50 20.40
CA PRO A 211 -28.15 -27.36 19.41
C PRO A 211 -28.58 -26.72 18.09
N MET A 212 -29.82 -26.97 17.64
CA MET A 212 -30.31 -26.33 16.41
C MET A 212 -30.57 -24.83 16.60
N GLU A 213 -31.03 -24.40 17.76
CA GLU A 213 -31.17 -23.00 18.11
C GLU A 213 -29.77 -22.31 18.13
N GLN A 214 -28.77 -22.97 18.72
CA GLN A 214 -27.38 -22.51 18.71
C GLN A 214 -26.88 -22.36 17.28
N LEU A 215 -27.11 -23.33 16.41
CA LEU A 215 -26.66 -23.30 15.01
C LEU A 215 -27.30 -22.15 14.22
N TRP A 216 -28.60 -21.96 14.36
CA TRP A 216 -29.29 -20.83 13.69
C TRP A 216 -28.85 -19.48 14.22
N GLY A 217 -28.64 -19.37 15.54
CA GLY A 217 -28.08 -18.18 16.13
C GLY A 217 -26.72 -17.81 15.55
N ALA A 218 -25.82 -18.79 15.42
CA ALA A 218 -24.49 -18.62 14.87
C ALA A 218 -24.49 -18.29 13.36
N ILE A 219 -25.32 -18.98 12.54
CA ILE A 219 -25.46 -18.67 11.11
C ILE A 219 -25.91 -17.23 10.91
N CYS A 220 -26.92 -16.78 11.65
CA CYS A 220 -27.42 -15.41 11.56
C CYS A 220 -26.38 -14.40 12.01
N ALA A 221 -25.65 -14.67 13.12
CA ALA A 221 -24.59 -13.78 13.60
C ALA A 221 -23.45 -13.60 12.58
N VAL A 222 -23.10 -14.67 11.85
CA VAL A 222 -22.11 -14.57 10.76
C VAL A 222 -22.65 -13.70 9.62
N PHE A 223 -23.91 -13.79 9.23
CA PHE A 223 -24.50 -12.85 8.26
C PHE A 223 -24.49 -11.41 8.79
N ASP A 224 -24.91 -11.22 10.06
CA ASP A 224 -24.92 -9.89 10.69
C ASP A 224 -23.52 -9.28 10.73
N SER A 225 -22.47 -10.09 10.89
CA SER A 225 -21.08 -9.63 10.92
C SER A 225 -20.60 -8.97 9.60
N TRP A 226 -21.28 -9.24 8.48
CA TRP A 226 -21.04 -8.55 7.22
C TRP A 226 -21.32 -7.03 7.33
N MET A 227 -22.23 -6.64 8.20
CA MET A 227 -22.62 -5.24 8.43
C MET A 227 -22.00 -4.65 9.70
N ASN A 228 -21.06 -5.34 10.37
CA ASN A 228 -20.28 -4.77 11.47
C ASN A 228 -19.43 -3.59 10.98
N GLU A 229 -19.24 -2.58 11.82
CA GLU A 229 -18.48 -1.37 11.49
C GLU A 229 -17.09 -1.67 10.93
N ARG A 230 -16.34 -2.59 11.57
CA ARG A 230 -15.01 -3.03 11.12
C ARG A 230 -15.04 -3.67 9.73
N ALA A 231 -16.05 -4.49 9.44
CA ALA A 231 -16.22 -5.13 8.14
C ALA A 231 -16.62 -4.13 7.04
N ILE A 232 -17.50 -3.19 7.38
CA ILE A 232 -17.88 -2.08 6.48
C ILE A 232 -16.67 -1.20 6.18
N LEU A 233 -15.88 -0.85 7.19
CA LEU A 233 -14.69 -0.03 7.03
C LEU A 233 -13.66 -0.73 6.13
N TYR A 234 -13.36 -1.98 6.42
CA TYR A 234 -12.41 -2.78 5.63
C TYR A 234 -12.85 -2.91 4.16
N ARG A 235 -14.14 -3.24 3.92
CA ARG A 235 -14.65 -3.33 2.55
C ARG A 235 -14.53 -2.01 1.78
N LYS A 236 -14.74 -0.90 2.46
CA LYS A 236 -14.60 0.43 1.83
C LYS A 236 -13.15 0.77 1.54
N MET A 237 -12.22 0.38 2.42
CA MET A 237 -10.77 0.57 2.18
C MET A 237 -10.29 -0.27 0.98
N GLU A 238 -10.75 -1.51 0.89
CA GLU A 238 -10.33 -2.45 -0.15
C GLU A 238 -11.19 -2.39 -1.43
N GLY A 239 -12.17 -1.48 -1.49
CA GLY A 239 -13.06 -1.36 -2.65
C GLY A 239 -13.98 -2.57 -2.88
N ILE A 240 -14.30 -3.33 -1.82
CA ILE A 240 -15.14 -4.53 -1.89
C ILE A 240 -16.61 -4.11 -1.88
N PRO A 241 -17.40 -4.44 -2.93
CA PRO A 241 -18.81 -4.09 -3.01
C PRO A 241 -19.66 -4.71 -1.89
N ALA A 242 -20.60 -3.93 -1.34
CA ALA A 242 -21.46 -4.40 -0.25
C ALA A 242 -22.40 -5.54 -0.69
N GLU A 243 -22.81 -5.53 -1.94
CA GLU A 243 -23.67 -6.52 -2.58
C GLU A 243 -23.02 -7.90 -2.79
N TRP A 244 -21.72 -8.03 -2.55
CA TRP A 244 -21.06 -9.34 -2.65
C TRP A 244 -21.52 -10.31 -1.56
N GLY A 245 -21.90 -9.84 -0.37
CA GLY A 245 -22.29 -10.65 0.74
C GLY A 245 -21.17 -11.56 1.28
N THR A 246 -21.49 -12.34 2.30
CA THR A 246 -20.62 -13.40 2.82
C THR A 246 -21.30 -14.74 2.74
N ALA A 247 -20.56 -15.81 2.41
CA ALA A 247 -21.01 -17.16 2.61
C ALA A 247 -20.84 -17.58 4.07
N VAL A 248 -21.55 -18.59 4.50
CA VAL A 248 -21.43 -19.21 5.82
C VAL A 248 -21.05 -20.67 5.64
N SER A 249 -19.90 -21.07 6.16
CA SER A 249 -19.44 -22.46 6.15
C SER A 249 -19.64 -23.09 7.53
N VAL A 250 -20.38 -24.20 7.56
CA VAL A 250 -20.59 -25.04 8.75
C VAL A 250 -19.80 -26.32 8.56
N MET A 251 -18.94 -26.68 9.53
CA MET A 251 -17.99 -27.78 9.38
C MET A 251 -17.86 -28.56 10.69
N ALA A 252 -17.70 -29.86 10.62
CA ALA A 252 -17.42 -30.69 11.79
C ALA A 252 -16.16 -30.15 12.52
N MET A 253 -16.22 -30.10 13.83
CA MET A 253 -15.06 -29.75 14.66
C MET A 253 -14.07 -30.91 14.67
N VAL A 254 -12.79 -30.52 14.56
CA VAL A 254 -11.62 -31.37 14.85
C VAL A 254 -10.74 -30.64 15.87
N PHE A 255 -10.11 -31.42 16.76
CA PHE A 255 -9.51 -30.85 17.98
C PHE A 255 -8.00 -31.10 18.05
N GLY A 256 -7.23 -30.05 18.07
CA GLY A 256 -5.77 -30.07 18.29
C GLY A 256 -5.38 -30.13 19.78
N ASN A 257 -6.35 -30.08 20.70
CA ASN A 257 -6.16 -30.04 22.14
C ASN A 257 -6.68 -31.31 22.89
N MET A 258 -6.66 -32.44 22.22
CA MET A 258 -7.03 -33.72 22.81
C MET A 258 -5.85 -34.54 23.37
N GLY A 259 -4.78 -33.86 23.74
CA GLY A 259 -3.56 -34.46 24.32
C GLY A 259 -2.35 -34.38 23.39
N ASN A 260 -1.28 -35.07 23.77
CA ASN A 260 0.04 -34.93 23.14
C ASN A 260 0.14 -35.52 21.72
N THR A 261 -0.86 -36.29 21.29
CA THR A 261 -0.96 -36.82 19.90
C THR A 261 -1.80 -35.90 19.01
N SER A 262 -2.22 -34.77 19.54
CA SER A 262 -3.02 -33.76 18.85
C SER A 262 -2.25 -32.44 18.77
N ALA A 263 -2.45 -31.68 17.69
CA ALA A 263 -1.77 -30.41 17.43
C ALA A 263 -2.59 -29.53 16.50
N THR A 264 -2.27 -28.26 16.43
CA THR A 264 -2.78 -27.34 15.42
C THR A 264 -1.64 -26.49 14.88
N GLY A 265 -1.75 -26.03 13.64
CA GLY A 265 -0.70 -25.21 13.04
C GLY A 265 -1.08 -24.52 11.75
N VAL A 266 -0.16 -23.69 11.30
CA VAL A 266 -0.21 -22.94 10.04
C VAL A 266 1.07 -23.20 9.29
N CYS A 267 0.97 -23.42 7.99
CA CYS A 267 2.16 -23.65 7.16
C CYS A 267 2.04 -23.03 5.77
N PHE A 268 3.20 -22.82 5.18
CA PHE A 268 3.37 -22.17 3.88
C PHE A 268 4.21 -23.07 2.97
N SER A 269 3.76 -23.27 1.74
CA SER A 269 4.50 -24.08 0.76
C SER A 269 5.83 -23.43 0.36
N ARG A 270 5.92 -22.11 0.40
CA ARG A 270 7.15 -21.32 0.18
C ARG A 270 7.28 -20.25 1.28
N ASP A 271 8.47 -19.74 1.48
CA ASP A 271 8.71 -18.67 2.46
C ASP A 271 8.05 -17.36 2.00
N ALA A 272 7.07 -16.89 2.76
CA ALA A 272 6.30 -15.69 2.45
C ALA A 272 7.09 -14.37 2.57
N ALA A 273 8.22 -14.39 3.29
CA ALA A 273 9.07 -13.22 3.48
C ALA A 273 10.19 -13.15 2.45
N THR A 274 10.82 -14.30 2.12
CA THR A 274 12.00 -14.35 1.23
C THR A 274 11.70 -14.87 -0.16
N GLY A 275 10.59 -15.57 -0.35
CA GLY A 275 10.23 -16.24 -1.61
C GLY A 275 11.02 -17.51 -1.90
N GLU A 276 11.78 -18.02 -0.95
CA GLU A 276 12.48 -19.30 -1.12
C GLU A 276 11.48 -20.45 -1.24
N ASN A 277 11.77 -21.41 -2.14
CA ASN A 277 11.00 -22.65 -2.25
C ASN A 277 11.36 -23.56 -1.09
N ARG A 278 10.78 -23.24 0.08
CA ARG A 278 11.02 -23.93 1.33
C ARG A 278 9.73 -24.05 2.11
N PHE A 279 9.34 -25.29 2.40
CA PHE A 279 8.22 -25.58 3.27
C PHE A 279 8.52 -25.11 4.69
N ASN A 280 7.64 -24.28 5.26
CA ASN A 280 7.83 -23.69 6.59
C ASN A 280 6.48 -23.49 7.29
N GLY A 281 6.53 -23.24 8.58
CA GLY A 281 5.33 -23.00 9.39
C GLY A 281 5.54 -23.33 10.85
N GLU A 282 4.48 -23.17 11.60
CA GLU A 282 4.47 -23.30 13.06
C GLU A 282 3.32 -24.18 13.52
N TYR A 283 3.54 -24.89 14.62
CA TYR A 283 2.51 -25.72 15.24
C TYR A 283 2.61 -25.68 16.76
N LEU A 284 1.52 -26.01 17.42
CA LEU A 284 1.45 -26.21 18.87
C LEU A 284 0.81 -27.56 19.19
N VAL A 285 1.49 -28.35 20.01
CA VAL A 285 0.94 -29.61 20.56
C VAL A 285 -0.09 -29.28 21.64
N ASN A 286 -1.18 -30.06 21.65
CA ASN A 286 -2.27 -29.92 22.61
C ASN A 286 -2.78 -28.46 22.69
N ALA A 287 -3.21 -27.92 21.55
CA ALA A 287 -3.66 -26.54 21.38
C ALA A 287 -4.79 -26.42 20.35
N GLN A 288 -5.57 -25.35 20.44
CA GLN A 288 -6.52 -24.94 19.41
C GLN A 288 -5.91 -23.81 18.54
N GLY A 289 -6.53 -23.53 17.37
CA GLY A 289 -6.05 -22.55 16.43
C GLY A 289 -5.87 -21.14 17.01
N GLU A 290 -6.74 -20.76 17.94
CA GLU A 290 -6.67 -19.48 18.67
C GLU A 290 -5.38 -19.35 19.48
N ASP A 291 -4.88 -20.45 20.06
CA ASP A 291 -3.68 -20.46 20.91
C ASP A 291 -2.41 -20.17 20.10
N VAL A 292 -2.40 -20.53 18.80
CA VAL A 292 -1.30 -20.21 17.86
C VAL A 292 -1.24 -18.71 17.57
N VAL A 293 -2.42 -18.09 17.37
CA VAL A 293 -2.54 -16.68 16.99
C VAL A 293 -2.33 -15.76 18.21
N ALA A 294 -2.79 -16.20 19.39
CA ALA A 294 -2.71 -15.40 20.61
C ALA A 294 -1.28 -15.21 21.17
N GLY A 295 -0.30 -16.00 20.69
CA GLY A 295 1.09 -15.87 21.10
C GLY A 295 1.38 -16.17 22.59
N ILE A 296 0.44 -16.82 23.29
CA ILE A 296 0.56 -17.16 24.72
C ILE A 296 1.62 -18.22 24.96
N ARG A 297 1.81 -19.11 23.99
CA ARG A 297 2.81 -20.18 24.01
C ARG A 297 3.74 -20.00 22.82
N THR A 298 5.03 -20.32 22.98
CA THR A 298 6.00 -20.32 21.87
C THR A 298 5.70 -21.46 20.91
N PRO A 299 5.33 -21.19 19.64
CA PRO A 299 5.10 -22.23 18.67
C PRO A 299 6.38 -22.96 18.29
N GLN A 300 6.25 -24.22 17.92
CA GLN A 300 7.33 -25.06 17.40
C GLN A 300 7.30 -25.02 15.87
N GLN A 301 8.47 -25.21 15.25
CA GLN A 301 8.61 -25.19 13.81
C GLN A 301 8.22 -26.52 13.18
N ILE A 302 7.64 -26.49 11.97
CA ILE A 302 7.20 -27.71 11.26
C ILE A 302 8.39 -28.53 10.80
N THR A 303 9.42 -27.88 10.20
CA THR A 303 10.61 -28.55 9.66
C THR A 303 11.77 -28.51 10.67
N LYS A 304 12.61 -29.56 10.65
CA LYS A 304 13.83 -29.61 11.48
C LYS A 304 14.79 -28.47 11.13
N GLU A 305 14.97 -28.19 9.85
CA GLU A 305 15.78 -27.06 9.37
C GLU A 305 15.27 -25.71 9.92
N GLY A 306 13.95 -25.48 9.88
CA GLY A 306 13.33 -24.28 10.46
C GLY A 306 13.53 -24.18 11.96
N SER A 307 13.42 -25.32 12.69
CA SER A 307 13.63 -25.39 14.13
C SER A 307 15.08 -25.08 14.52
N LEU A 308 16.07 -25.58 13.76
CA LEU A 308 17.49 -25.27 13.97
C LEU A 308 17.79 -23.80 13.76
N ARG A 309 17.32 -23.20 12.67
CA ARG A 309 17.46 -21.76 12.40
C ARG A 309 16.80 -20.89 13.46
N TRP A 310 15.59 -21.26 13.91
CA TRP A 310 14.88 -20.55 14.97
C TRP A 310 15.67 -20.61 16.29
N ALA A 311 16.23 -21.78 16.67
CA ALA A 311 17.02 -21.93 17.87
C ALA A 311 18.32 -21.10 17.82
N GLU A 312 18.98 -21.04 16.66
CA GLU A 312 20.15 -20.20 16.44
C GLU A 312 19.82 -18.71 16.64
N GLN A 313 18.71 -18.24 16.07
CA GLN A 313 18.24 -16.86 16.22
C GLN A 313 17.87 -16.51 17.67
N GLN A 314 17.32 -17.47 18.42
CA GLN A 314 16.93 -17.29 19.83
C GLN A 314 18.07 -17.61 20.82
N CYS A 315 19.27 -17.93 20.31
CA CYS A 315 20.41 -18.35 21.13
C CYS A 315 20.08 -19.54 22.08
N ILE A 316 19.29 -20.51 21.60
CA ILE A 316 18.89 -21.71 22.35
C ILE A 316 19.78 -22.88 21.94
N ASP A 317 20.35 -23.59 22.97
CA ASP A 317 21.16 -24.77 22.73
C ASP A 317 20.34 -25.92 22.13
N GLU A 318 21.00 -26.76 21.29
CA GLU A 318 20.38 -27.87 20.61
C GLU A 318 19.73 -28.90 21.56
N GLU A 319 20.29 -29.15 22.71
CA GLU A 319 19.72 -30.05 23.73
C GLU A 319 18.38 -29.51 24.27
N ILE A 320 18.29 -28.19 24.48
CA ILE A 320 17.06 -27.51 24.92
C ILE A 320 16.05 -27.48 23.76
N ARG A 321 16.51 -27.16 22.54
CA ARG A 321 15.65 -27.16 21.34
C ARG A 321 15.00 -28.54 21.13
N ALA A 322 15.83 -29.59 21.07
CA ALA A 322 15.33 -30.95 20.81
C ALA A 322 14.39 -31.49 21.88
N SER A 323 14.58 -31.10 23.16
CA SER A 323 13.74 -31.55 24.27
C SER A 323 12.46 -30.74 24.47
N LYS A 324 12.52 -29.41 24.31
CA LYS A 324 11.39 -28.52 24.59
C LYS A 324 10.66 -28.00 23.36
N TYR A 325 11.38 -27.89 22.22
CA TYR A 325 10.87 -27.30 20.98
C TYR A 325 11.18 -28.19 19.76
N PRO A 326 10.92 -29.52 19.81
CA PRO A 326 11.16 -30.37 18.66
C PRO A 326 10.30 -29.93 17.48
N SER A 327 10.85 -30.01 16.27
CA SER A 327 10.06 -29.81 15.06
C SER A 327 8.96 -30.87 14.91
N MET A 328 7.92 -30.58 14.11
CA MET A 328 6.92 -31.59 13.77
C MET A 328 7.54 -32.79 13.03
N GLU A 329 8.55 -32.54 12.21
CA GLU A 329 9.32 -33.55 11.51
C GLU A 329 9.95 -34.56 12.48
N GLU A 330 10.40 -34.10 13.66
CA GLU A 330 10.98 -34.94 14.72
C GLU A 330 9.91 -35.54 15.65
N ALA A 331 8.90 -34.76 16.04
CA ALA A 331 7.90 -35.16 17.03
C ALA A 331 6.76 -36.00 16.44
N MET A 332 6.38 -35.75 15.18
CA MET A 332 5.24 -36.39 14.49
C MET A 332 5.62 -36.75 13.02
N PRO A 333 6.62 -37.60 12.75
CA PRO A 333 7.20 -37.78 11.42
C PRO A 333 6.20 -38.27 10.35
N GLU A 334 5.25 -39.12 10.71
CA GLU A 334 4.21 -39.61 9.81
C GLU A 334 3.22 -38.50 9.39
N ILE A 335 2.88 -37.61 10.34
CA ILE A 335 2.02 -36.45 10.08
C ILE A 335 2.77 -35.45 9.23
N TYR A 336 4.03 -35.16 9.55
CA TYR A 336 4.88 -34.26 8.76
C TYR A 336 4.98 -34.73 7.30
N LYS A 337 5.18 -36.05 7.08
CA LYS A 337 5.22 -36.59 5.72
C LYS A 337 3.91 -36.35 4.97
N GLN A 338 2.77 -36.65 5.58
CA GLN A 338 1.45 -36.39 4.98
C GLN A 338 1.26 -34.89 4.67
N LEU A 339 1.62 -34.01 5.61
CA LEU A 339 1.52 -32.58 5.48
C LEU A 339 2.39 -32.08 4.32
N ASN A 340 3.63 -32.59 4.20
CA ASN A 340 4.53 -32.23 3.12
C ASN A 340 4.04 -32.71 1.75
N ASP A 341 3.49 -33.92 1.65
CA ASP A 341 2.93 -34.46 0.39
C ASP A 341 1.70 -33.62 -0.05
N ILE A 342 0.86 -33.22 0.91
CA ILE A 342 -0.37 -32.45 0.63
C ILE A 342 -0.02 -31.02 0.24
N GLN A 343 0.96 -30.36 0.90
CA GLN A 343 1.34 -29.00 0.54
C GLN A 343 1.88 -28.91 -0.90
N GLN A 344 2.68 -29.89 -1.33
CA GLN A 344 3.15 -29.99 -2.71
C GLN A 344 1.99 -30.17 -3.69
N LYS A 345 1.03 -31.03 -3.35
CA LYS A 345 -0.18 -31.25 -4.15
C LYS A 345 -1.03 -29.99 -4.30
N LEU A 346 -1.19 -29.23 -3.21
CA LEU A 346 -1.96 -27.99 -3.22
C LEU A 346 -1.26 -26.89 -4.03
N GLU A 347 0.05 -26.71 -3.87
CA GLU A 347 0.81 -25.75 -4.67
C GLU A 347 0.74 -26.09 -6.18
N ALA A 348 0.94 -27.35 -6.55
CA ALA A 348 0.82 -27.80 -7.93
C ALA A 348 -0.60 -27.63 -8.50
N HIS A 349 -1.65 -27.87 -7.68
CA HIS A 349 -3.05 -27.73 -8.09
C HIS A 349 -3.47 -26.28 -8.32
N TYR A 350 -3.06 -25.37 -7.43
CA TYR A 350 -3.37 -23.93 -7.52
C TYR A 350 -2.36 -23.12 -8.32
N HIS A 351 -1.25 -23.74 -8.71
CA HIS A 351 -0.13 -23.11 -9.41
C HIS A 351 0.39 -21.85 -8.70
N ASP A 352 0.28 -21.79 -7.38
CA ASP A 352 0.73 -20.68 -6.55
C ASP A 352 1.05 -21.13 -5.14
N MET A 353 1.92 -20.37 -4.46
CA MET A 353 2.24 -20.55 -3.05
C MET A 353 0.97 -20.61 -2.20
N GLN A 354 0.90 -21.61 -1.32
CA GLN A 354 -0.24 -21.84 -0.46
C GLN A 354 0.08 -21.52 1.01
N ASP A 355 -0.90 -20.89 1.66
CA ASP A 355 -1.02 -20.67 3.09
C ASP A 355 -2.12 -21.61 3.59
N MET A 356 -1.78 -22.50 4.52
CA MET A 356 -2.62 -23.62 4.93
C MET A 356 -2.78 -23.64 6.46
N GLU A 357 -4.02 -23.88 6.90
CA GLU A 357 -4.35 -24.14 8.30
C GLU A 357 -4.69 -25.61 8.47
N PHE A 358 -4.09 -26.27 9.47
CA PHE A 358 -4.29 -27.68 9.73
C PHE A 358 -4.47 -27.99 11.22
N THR A 359 -5.09 -29.13 11.49
CA THR A 359 -5.24 -29.71 12.84
C THR A 359 -4.92 -31.19 12.78
N VAL A 360 -4.21 -31.67 13.79
CA VAL A 360 -3.98 -33.09 14.02
C VAL A 360 -4.81 -33.49 15.23
N GLN A 361 -5.76 -34.38 15.03
CA GLN A 361 -6.55 -34.95 16.10
C GLN A 361 -6.16 -36.42 16.29
N GLU A 362 -5.57 -36.76 17.43
CA GLU A 362 -5.21 -38.16 17.79
C GLU A 362 -4.44 -38.86 16.64
N GLY A 363 -3.45 -38.18 16.07
CA GLY A 363 -2.66 -38.73 14.96
C GLY A 363 -3.32 -38.69 13.57
N HIS A 364 -4.47 -38.04 13.41
CA HIS A 364 -5.12 -37.85 12.12
C HIS A 364 -5.03 -36.40 11.68
N LEU A 365 -4.50 -36.17 10.47
CA LEU A 365 -4.31 -34.85 9.88
C LEU A 365 -5.58 -34.35 9.19
N TRP A 366 -5.96 -33.10 9.44
CA TRP A 366 -7.08 -32.41 8.83
C TRP A 366 -6.68 -31.02 8.37
N PHE A 367 -7.13 -30.61 7.16
CA PHE A 367 -6.96 -29.26 6.64
C PHE A 367 -8.25 -28.46 6.86
N LEU A 368 -8.09 -27.27 7.45
CA LEU A 368 -9.21 -26.38 7.77
C LEU A 368 -9.37 -25.25 6.74
N GLN A 369 -8.27 -24.89 6.07
CA GLN A 369 -8.24 -23.82 5.08
C GLN A 369 -6.99 -23.93 4.19
N THR A 370 -7.12 -23.55 2.94
CA THR A 370 -6.02 -23.18 2.06
C THR A 370 -6.34 -21.89 1.34
N ARG A 371 -5.32 -21.08 1.06
CA ARG A 371 -5.42 -19.86 0.26
C ARG A 371 -4.07 -19.53 -0.37
N ASN A 372 -4.09 -18.71 -1.42
CA ASN A 372 -2.85 -18.14 -1.95
C ASN A 372 -2.19 -17.28 -0.86
N GLY A 373 -0.93 -17.57 -0.57
CA GLY A 373 -0.21 -16.95 0.54
C GLY A 373 0.03 -15.45 0.30
N LYS A 374 -0.31 -14.63 1.31
CA LYS A 374 0.15 -13.25 1.36
C LYS A 374 1.67 -13.23 1.51
N ARG A 375 2.34 -12.33 0.81
CA ARG A 375 3.80 -12.31 0.70
C ARG A 375 4.34 -10.89 0.56
N THR A 376 5.61 -10.70 0.93
CA THR A 376 6.33 -9.43 0.72
C THR A 376 6.57 -9.16 -0.76
N GLY A 377 6.94 -7.93 -1.14
CA GLY A 377 7.29 -7.57 -2.51
C GLY A 377 8.46 -8.41 -3.06
N THR A 378 9.48 -8.65 -2.24
CA THR A 378 10.62 -9.51 -2.59
C THR A 378 10.18 -10.95 -2.87
N ALA A 379 9.39 -11.52 -1.97
CA ALA A 379 8.87 -12.88 -2.13
C ALA A 379 7.94 -12.99 -3.35
N MET A 380 7.11 -11.98 -3.60
CA MET A 380 6.20 -11.92 -4.74
C MET A 380 6.95 -12.06 -6.07
N VAL A 381 7.97 -11.26 -6.28
CA VAL A 381 8.77 -11.31 -7.52
C VAL A 381 9.50 -12.65 -7.63
N LYS A 382 10.17 -13.10 -6.56
CA LYS A 382 10.93 -14.33 -6.56
C LYS A 382 10.05 -15.56 -6.81
N ILE A 383 8.89 -15.64 -6.17
CA ILE A 383 7.92 -16.75 -6.36
C ILE A 383 7.35 -16.74 -7.78
N ALA A 384 6.92 -15.58 -8.30
CA ALA A 384 6.38 -15.49 -9.65
C ALA A 384 7.41 -15.95 -10.71
N MET A 385 8.66 -15.52 -10.56
CA MET A 385 9.74 -15.90 -11.48
C MET A 385 10.20 -17.36 -11.29
N ALA A 386 10.10 -17.91 -10.07
CA ALA A 386 10.38 -19.33 -9.82
C ALA A 386 9.31 -20.22 -10.46
N LEU A 387 8.02 -19.94 -10.25
CA LEU A 387 6.91 -20.69 -10.84
C LEU A 387 6.93 -20.64 -12.38
N LEU A 388 7.32 -19.49 -12.94
CA LEU A 388 7.53 -19.36 -14.39
C LEU A 388 8.67 -20.28 -14.89
N ARG A 389 9.82 -20.32 -14.19
CA ARG A 389 10.94 -21.21 -14.54
C ARG A 389 10.61 -22.69 -14.38
N GLU A 390 9.78 -23.03 -13.39
CA GLU A 390 9.29 -24.38 -13.13
C GLU A 390 8.23 -24.83 -14.16
N GLY A 391 7.70 -23.89 -14.97
CA GLY A 391 6.67 -24.17 -15.98
C GLY A 391 5.26 -24.27 -15.41
N GLU A 392 5.07 -23.90 -14.15
CA GLU A 392 3.76 -23.92 -13.46
C GLU A 392 2.83 -22.80 -13.94
N ILE A 393 3.38 -21.66 -14.37
CA ILE A 393 2.64 -20.52 -14.90
C ILE A 393 3.30 -19.97 -16.16
N ASP A 394 2.52 -19.28 -16.99
CA ASP A 394 3.04 -18.54 -18.15
C ASP A 394 3.48 -17.11 -17.78
N GLU A 395 4.15 -16.44 -18.73
CA GLU A 395 4.65 -15.07 -18.56
C GLU A 395 3.56 -14.06 -18.22
N LYS A 396 2.38 -14.18 -18.84
CA LYS A 396 1.26 -13.27 -18.57
C LYS A 396 0.75 -13.43 -17.15
N THR A 397 0.58 -14.66 -16.71
CA THR A 397 0.17 -14.99 -15.34
C THR A 397 1.20 -14.48 -14.32
N ALA A 398 2.50 -14.64 -14.60
CA ALA A 398 3.56 -14.13 -13.74
C ALA A 398 3.48 -12.60 -13.56
N LEU A 399 3.25 -11.86 -14.65
CA LEU A 399 3.08 -10.41 -14.62
C LEU A 399 1.80 -9.98 -13.88
N LEU A 400 0.67 -10.65 -14.13
CA LEU A 400 -0.62 -10.31 -13.50
C LEU A 400 -0.67 -10.61 -12.01
N ARG A 401 0.12 -11.58 -11.52
CA ARG A 401 0.21 -11.91 -10.08
C ARG A 401 1.07 -10.94 -9.27
N CYS A 402 1.91 -10.15 -9.92
CA CYS A 402 2.72 -9.16 -9.25
C CYS A 402 1.91 -7.89 -9.02
N GLU A 403 1.76 -7.48 -7.75
CA GLU A 403 1.11 -6.23 -7.38
C GLU A 403 2.10 -5.07 -7.59
N PRO A 404 1.82 -4.11 -8.50
CA PRO A 404 2.80 -3.07 -8.84
C PRO A 404 3.30 -2.27 -7.64
N ASN A 405 2.42 -1.89 -6.72
CA ASN A 405 2.79 -1.10 -5.56
C ASN A 405 3.76 -1.82 -4.59
N LYS A 406 3.75 -3.14 -4.56
CA LYS A 406 4.71 -3.90 -3.73
C LYS A 406 6.15 -3.87 -4.26
N LEU A 407 6.37 -3.42 -5.49
CA LEU A 407 7.71 -3.21 -6.01
C LEU A 407 8.45 -2.08 -5.27
N ASP A 408 7.75 -1.15 -4.63
CA ASP A 408 8.37 -0.12 -3.79
C ASP A 408 9.29 -0.72 -2.71
N GLU A 409 8.92 -1.87 -2.13
CA GLU A 409 9.73 -2.57 -1.11
C GLU A 409 11.10 -3.01 -1.65
N LEU A 410 11.25 -3.16 -2.95
CA LEU A 410 12.48 -3.61 -3.63
C LEU A 410 13.40 -2.45 -4.06
N LEU A 411 12.91 -1.23 -4.00
CA LEU A 411 13.59 -0.05 -4.55
C LEU A 411 14.21 0.84 -3.48
N HIS A 412 13.86 0.62 -2.20
CA HIS A 412 14.29 1.45 -1.09
C HIS A 412 15.01 0.61 -0.01
N PRO A 413 15.93 1.21 0.76
CA PRO A 413 16.52 0.56 1.93
C PRO A 413 15.45 0.10 2.91
N VAL A 414 15.70 -1.00 3.61
CA VAL A 414 14.82 -1.56 4.65
C VAL A 414 15.58 -1.73 5.95
N PHE A 415 14.88 -1.76 7.08
CA PHE A 415 15.53 -2.09 8.35
C PHE A 415 15.88 -3.59 8.44
N ASP A 416 16.98 -3.87 9.14
CA ASP A 416 17.24 -5.22 9.63
C ASP A 416 16.11 -5.63 10.59
N LYS A 417 15.46 -6.78 10.33
CA LYS A 417 14.29 -7.22 11.09
C LYS A 417 14.57 -7.40 12.57
N GLU A 418 15.72 -7.94 12.94
CA GLU A 418 16.07 -8.17 14.34
C GLU A 418 16.32 -6.84 15.06
N ALA A 419 17.04 -5.93 14.41
CA ALA A 419 17.28 -4.59 14.94
C ALA A 419 15.96 -3.81 15.11
N GLN A 420 15.04 -3.93 14.14
CA GLN A 420 13.74 -3.26 14.20
C GLN A 420 12.84 -3.80 15.33
N MET A 421 12.82 -5.11 15.57
CA MET A 421 11.99 -5.73 16.63
C MET A 421 12.39 -5.30 18.03
N THR A 422 13.65 -4.92 18.25
CA THR A 422 14.18 -4.47 19.55
C THR A 422 14.14 -2.95 19.71
N ALA A 423 13.86 -2.22 18.66
CA ALA A 423 13.86 -0.76 18.65
C ALA A 423 12.62 -0.17 19.33
N LYS A 424 12.83 0.90 20.11
CA LYS A 424 11.72 1.62 20.77
C LYS A 424 11.04 2.56 19.77
N VAL A 425 9.77 2.30 19.47
CA VAL A 425 8.93 3.23 18.69
C VAL A 425 8.60 4.44 19.56
N LEU A 426 8.89 5.64 19.06
CA LEU A 426 8.57 6.91 19.70
C LEU A 426 7.20 7.45 19.31
N THR A 427 6.92 7.43 18.01
CA THR A 427 5.64 7.93 17.45
C THR A 427 5.41 7.37 16.06
N ARG A 428 4.25 7.73 15.49
CA ARG A 428 3.90 7.42 14.10
C ARG A 428 3.38 8.66 13.38
N GLY A 429 3.77 8.79 12.11
CA GLY A 429 3.23 9.73 11.16
C GLY A 429 2.67 9.04 9.92
N LEU A 430 2.43 9.79 8.87
CA LEU A 430 2.01 9.25 7.58
C LEU A 430 3.22 8.65 6.83
N PRO A 431 3.09 7.47 6.22
CA PRO A 431 4.12 6.86 5.39
C PRO A 431 4.26 7.60 4.05
N ALA A 432 4.92 8.74 4.07
CA ALA A 432 4.90 9.71 2.98
C ALA A 432 5.81 9.33 1.80
N SER A 433 6.97 8.72 2.08
CA SER A 433 7.85 8.16 1.05
C SER A 433 8.53 6.91 1.61
N PRO A 434 8.51 5.78 0.88
CA PRO A 434 8.95 4.50 1.41
C PRO A 434 10.45 4.45 1.71
N GLY A 435 10.84 3.41 2.45
CA GLY A 435 12.22 3.14 2.83
C GLY A 435 12.46 3.25 4.33
N ALA A 436 13.67 2.90 4.73
CA ALA A 436 14.18 3.03 6.08
C ALA A 436 15.37 3.97 6.09
N ALA A 437 15.40 4.90 7.00
CA ALA A 437 16.53 5.82 7.18
C ALA A 437 16.93 5.91 8.66
N CYS A 438 18.21 6.06 8.90
CA CYS A 438 18.79 6.31 10.21
C CYS A 438 19.78 7.45 10.09
N GLY A 439 19.85 8.33 11.08
CA GLY A 439 20.82 9.42 11.10
C GLY A 439 20.67 10.34 12.30
N GLN A 440 21.57 11.28 12.36
CA GLN A 440 21.60 12.33 13.40
C GLN A 440 20.56 13.39 13.06
N VAL A 441 19.82 13.85 14.06
CA VAL A 441 18.80 14.90 13.88
C VAL A 441 19.46 16.24 13.55
N VAL A 442 18.97 16.87 12.50
CA VAL A 442 19.28 18.27 12.14
C VAL A 442 17.98 19.01 11.85
N PHE A 443 17.97 20.33 12.11
CA PHE A 443 16.74 21.13 12.03
C PHE A 443 16.73 22.12 10.86
N PHE A 444 17.84 22.37 10.22
CA PHE A 444 17.97 23.32 9.11
C PHE A 444 18.61 22.67 7.89
N ALA A 445 18.22 23.16 6.71
CA ALA A 445 18.74 22.64 5.44
C ALA A 445 20.25 22.80 5.32
N ASP A 446 20.79 23.98 5.69
CA ASP A 446 22.22 24.28 5.66
C ASP A 446 23.02 23.34 6.59
N ASP A 447 22.47 23.02 7.75
CA ASP A 447 23.10 22.08 8.69
C ASP A 447 23.09 20.64 8.10
N ALA A 448 22.01 20.26 7.42
CA ALA A 448 21.93 18.95 6.75
C ALA A 448 23.02 18.79 5.69
N GLU A 449 23.21 19.82 4.84
CA GLU A 449 24.26 19.84 3.82
C GLU A 449 25.65 19.78 4.44
N HIS A 450 25.91 20.65 5.42
CA HIS A 450 27.22 20.75 6.07
C HIS A 450 27.61 19.45 6.78
N TRP A 451 26.69 18.86 7.53
CA TRP A 451 26.96 17.59 8.22
C TRP A 451 27.10 16.41 7.26
N HIS A 452 26.35 16.42 6.18
CA HIS A 452 26.49 15.41 5.12
C HIS A 452 27.87 15.48 4.45
N ASP A 453 28.35 16.70 4.15
CA ASP A 453 29.67 16.94 3.55
C ASP A 453 30.82 16.54 4.50
N ASP A 454 30.60 16.65 5.81
CA ASP A 454 31.50 16.14 6.86
C ASP A 454 31.40 14.61 7.05
N GLY A 455 30.55 13.91 6.30
CA GLY A 455 30.41 12.45 6.30
C GLY A 455 29.43 11.90 7.33
N HIS A 456 28.55 12.72 7.90
CA HIS A 456 27.51 12.29 8.81
C HIS A 456 26.24 11.86 8.05
N GLN A 457 25.55 10.84 8.53
CA GLN A 457 24.20 10.52 8.10
C GLN A 457 23.22 11.35 8.93
N VAL A 458 22.32 12.08 8.28
CA VAL A 458 21.41 13.02 8.96
C VAL A 458 19.96 12.75 8.63
N ILE A 459 19.08 12.97 9.62
CA ILE A 459 17.62 13.03 9.43
C ILE A 459 17.21 14.48 9.65
N MET A 460 16.61 15.09 8.62
CA MET A 460 16.11 16.45 8.70
C MET A 460 14.74 16.46 9.36
N VAL A 461 14.61 17.15 10.49
CA VAL A 461 13.38 17.25 11.27
C VAL A 461 12.84 18.68 11.19
N ARG A 462 11.62 18.80 10.65
CA ARG A 462 11.00 20.12 10.44
C ARG A 462 9.55 20.14 10.96
N ILE A 463 9.02 21.32 11.23
CA ILE A 463 7.55 21.48 11.39
C ILE A 463 6.89 21.17 10.05
N GLU A 464 7.38 21.79 8.97
CA GLU A 464 7.00 21.57 7.57
C GLU A 464 8.19 21.98 6.70
N THR A 465 8.28 21.45 5.48
CA THR A 465 9.34 21.84 4.54
C THR A 465 8.83 22.83 3.49
N SER A 466 9.75 23.65 2.98
CA SER A 466 9.54 24.60 1.89
C SER A 466 10.49 24.32 0.72
N PRO A 467 10.31 24.94 -0.45
CA PRO A 467 11.25 24.82 -1.58
C PRO A 467 12.69 25.20 -1.24
N GLU A 468 12.90 26.06 -0.24
CA GLU A 468 14.23 26.48 0.23
C GLU A 468 14.97 25.34 0.96
N ASP A 469 14.25 24.33 1.45
CA ASP A 469 14.83 23.18 2.14
C ASP A 469 15.36 22.08 1.18
N LEU A 470 15.23 22.27 -0.14
CA LEU A 470 15.47 21.24 -1.16
C LEU A 470 16.88 20.63 -1.09
N ALA A 471 17.90 21.47 -0.92
CA ALA A 471 19.29 21.04 -0.84
C ALA A 471 19.54 20.21 0.43
N GLY A 472 19.04 20.65 1.58
CA GLY A 472 19.09 19.88 2.83
C GLY A 472 18.30 18.57 2.78
N MET A 473 17.14 18.56 2.11
CA MET A 473 16.38 17.33 1.89
C MET A 473 17.15 16.33 1.02
N SER A 474 17.90 16.81 0.03
CA SER A 474 18.75 15.97 -0.82
C SER A 474 19.94 15.38 -0.05
N ALA A 475 20.55 16.16 0.83
CA ALA A 475 21.67 15.76 1.66
C ALA A 475 21.25 14.76 2.77
N ALA A 476 20.04 14.89 3.31
CA ALA A 476 19.54 14.02 4.39
C ALA A 476 19.27 12.58 3.91
N GLU A 477 19.45 11.59 4.80
CA GLU A 477 19.03 10.21 4.57
C GLU A 477 17.50 10.05 4.63
N GLY A 478 16.82 10.89 5.40
CA GLY A 478 15.39 10.91 5.52
C GLY A 478 14.84 12.20 6.11
N ILE A 479 13.54 12.39 5.93
CA ILE A 479 12.82 13.59 6.33
C ILE A 479 11.68 13.24 7.30
N LEU A 480 11.60 13.97 8.41
CA LEU A 480 10.53 13.86 9.39
C LEU A 480 9.85 15.20 9.57
N THR A 481 8.53 15.27 9.38
CA THR A 481 7.78 16.53 9.60
C THR A 481 6.63 16.37 10.60
N ALA A 482 6.43 17.41 11.42
CA ALA A 482 5.31 17.50 12.35
C ALA A 482 3.97 17.67 11.62
N ARG A 483 3.98 18.42 10.54
CA ARG A 483 2.80 18.75 9.71
C ARG A 483 3.00 18.25 8.28
N GLY A 484 1.90 18.18 7.55
CA GLY A 484 1.87 17.81 6.15
C GLY A 484 1.17 16.48 5.91
N GLY A 485 0.49 16.41 4.77
CA GLY A 485 -0.18 15.21 4.27
C GLY A 485 0.69 14.45 3.26
N MET A 486 0.12 13.44 2.63
CA MET A 486 0.77 12.66 1.55
C MET A 486 1.08 13.49 0.30
N THR A 487 0.51 14.67 0.16
CA THR A 487 0.71 15.62 -0.93
C THR A 487 1.50 16.87 -0.53
N SER A 488 1.98 16.93 0.71
CA SER A 488 2.81 18.03 1.19
C SER A 488 4.13 18.13 0.41
N HIS A 489 4.77 19.29 0.45
CA HIS A 489 6.09 19.52 -0.17
C HIS A 489 7.09 18.45 0.27
N ALA A 490 7.19 18.16 1.58
CA ALA A 490 8.06 17.10 2.10
C ALA A 490 7.80 15.74 1.45
N ALA A 491 6.53 15.34 1.38
CA ALA A 491 6.13 14.04 0.84
C ALA A 491 6.42 13.89 -0.66
N VAL A 492 6.11 14.94 -1.44
CA VAL A 492 6.27 14.92 -2.90
C VAL A 492 7.73 14.95 -3.29
N VAL A 493 8.50 15.84 -2.69
CA VAL A 493 9.93 16.01 -2.97
C VAL A 493 10.72 14.78 -2.52
N ALA A 494 10.47 14.27 -1.30
CA ALA A 494 11.14 13.07 -0.82
C ALA A 494 10.90 11.87 -1.73
N ARG A 495 9.65 11.66 -2.19
CA ARG A 495 9.34 10.63 -3.18
C ARG A 495 10.06 10.83 -4.51
N GLY A 496 10.14 12.06 -4.98
CA GLY A 496 10.88 12.40 -6.18
C GLY A 496 12.36 12.02 -6.07
N MET A 497 12.97 12.30 -4.92
CA MET A 497 14.38 12.02 -4.61
C MET A 497 14.64 10.57 -4.17
N GLY A 498 13.62 9.74 -3.96
CA GLY A 498 13.76 8.39 -3.38
C GLY A 498 14.23 8.39 -1.92
N LYS A 499 14.01 9.47 -1.19
CA LYS A 499 14.37 9.60 0.23
C LYS A 499 13.23 9.15 1.13
N CYS A 500 13.56 8.46 2.20
CA CYS A 500 12.60 8.07 3.22
C CYS A 500 11.90 9.30 3.83
N CYS A 501 10.58 9.28 3.96
CA CYS A 501 9.86 10.39 4.58
C CYS A 501 8.70 9.92 5.45
N VAL A 502 8.66 10.45 6.66
CA VAL A 502 7.51 10.36 7.56
C VAL A 502 6.96 11.77 7.74
N SER A 503 5.72 11.99 7.31
CA SER A 503 5.08 13.31 7.33
C SER A 503 3.90 13.35 8.30
N GLY A 504 3.56 14.54 8.82
CA GLY A 504 2.39 14.71 9.66
C GLY A 504 2.45 13.94 10.99
N ALA A 505 3.62 13.76 11.56
CA ALA A 505 3.81 13.17 12.88
C ALA A 505 3.42 14.19 13.97
N GLY A 506 2.11 14.40 14.17
CA GLY A 506 1.57 15.47 15.02
C GLY A 506 1.96 15.41 16.50
N ALA A 507 2.52 14.30 16.96
CA ALA A 507 3.06 14.15 18.32
C ALA A 507 4.45 14.78 18.50
N ILE A 508 5.13 15.20 17.42
CA ILE A 508 6.45 15.86 17.51
C ILE A 508 6.28 17.36 17.69
N ASN A 509 7.03 17.90 18.64
CA ASN A 509 7.09 19.33 18.92
C ASN A 509 8.52 19.84 18.67
N VAL A 510 8.73 20.55 17.59
CA VAL A 510 10.05 21.06 17.16
C VAL A 510 10.28 22.46 17.74
N ASP A 511 11.36 22.63 18.49
CA ASP A 511 11.86 23.94 18.93
C ASP A 511 13.19 24.28 18.26
N TYR A 512 13.13 25.14 17.26
CA TYR A 512 14.29 25.58 16.50
C TYR A 512 15.30 26.40 17.33
N LYS A 513 14.86 27.06 18.41
CA LYS A 513 15.75 27.89 19.24
C LYS A 513 16.65 27.07 20.14
N SER A 514 16.08 26.05 20.77
CA SER A 514 16.83 25.10 21.59
C SER A 514 17.47 23.98 20.78
N ARG A 515 17.14 23.88 19.46
CA ARG A 515 17.55 22.79 18.57
C ARG A 515 17.19 21.42 19.18
N THR A 516 15.92 21.27 19.54
CA THR A 516 15.37 20.04 20.13
C THR A 516 14.04 19.68 19.48
N VAL A 517 13.73 18.40 19.53
CA VAL A 517 12.39 17.89 19.24
C VAL A 517 11.91 17.05 20.42
N GLU A 518 10.71 17.34 20.89
CA GLU A 518 10.04 16.55 21.93
C GLU A 518 9.06 15.58 21.25
N ILE A 519 9.20 14.31 21.59
CA ILE A 519 8.36 13.23 21.04
C ILE A 519 7.86 12.40 22.22
N ASP A 520 6.57 12.51 22.53
CA ASP A 520 5.89 11.73 23.57
C ASP A 520 6.64 11.71 24.92
N GLY A 521 7.07 12.91 25.35
CA GLY A 521 7.82 13.13 26.60
C GLY A 521 9.31 12.75 26.52
N THR A 522 9.83 12.38 25.38
CA THR A 522 11.26 12.15 25.13
C THR A 522 11.84 13.34 24.37
N THR A 523 12.82 14.03 24.96
CA THR A 523 13.54 15.14 24.30
C THR A 523 14.74 14.60 23.53
N ILE A 524 14.83 14.96 22.26
CA ILE A 524 15.91 14.59 21.34
C ILE A 524 16.61 15.89 20.93
N HIS A 525 17.90 15.93 21.06
CA HIS A 525 18.75 17.05 20.71
C HIS A 525 19.30 16.91 19.28
N GLU A 526 19.71 18.03 18.70
CA GLU A 526 20.49 18.02 17.48
C GLU A 526 21.73 17.13 17.64
N GLY A 527 21.96 16.25 16.68
CA GLY A 527 23.04 15.27 16.70
C GLY A 527 22.69 13.93 17.36
N ASP A 528 21.54 13.81 18.06
CA ASP A 528 21.07 12.54 18.54
C ASP A 528 20.56 11.67 17.38
N TYR A 529 20.70 10.33 17.49
CA TYR A 529 20.23 9.42 16.44
C TYR A 529 18.75 9.10 16.57
N ILE A 530 18.07 9.16 15.45
CA ILE A 530 16.73 8.59 15.26
C ILE A 530 16.70 7.74 13.99
N SER A 531 15.73 6.85 13.92
CA SER A 531 15.47 6.08 12.71
C SER A 531 14.01 6.23 12.31
N ILE A 532 13.71 6.31 11.02
CA ILE A 532 12.36 6.47 10.50
C ILE A 532 12.05 5.42 9.44
N ASN A 533 10.82 4.91 9.47
CA ASN A 533 10.30 3.97 8.49
C ASN A 533 9.23 4.65 7.63
N GLY A 534 9.61 5.06 6.45
CA GLY A 534 8.73 5.74 5.52
C GLY A 534 7.65 4.83 4.89
N SER A 535 7.78 3.50 5.05
CA SER A 535 6.77 2.54 4.58
C SER A 535 5.66 2.30 5.61
N THR A 536 5.95 2.45 6.91
CA THR A 536 4.98 2.24 8.01
C THR A 536 4.62 3.51 8.77
N GLY A 537 5.40 4.58 8.59
CA GLY A 537 5.24 5.84 9.32
C GLY A 537 5.85 5.84 10.73
N GLU A 538 6.58 4.82 11.13
CA GLU A 538 7.14 4.68 12.47
C GLU A 538 8.42 5.50 12.63
N VAL A 539 8.58 6.10 13.83
CA VAL A 539 9.78 6.82 14.26
C VAL A 539 10.37 6.08 15.46
N TYR A 540 11.65 5.74 15.40
CA TYR A 540 12.34 4.96 16.42
C TYR A 540 13.42 5.81 17.13
N LEU A 541 13.63 5.52 18.39
CA LEU A 541 14.73 6.09 19.18
C LEU A 541 16.05 5.38 18.84
N GLY A 542 17.07 6.17 18.52
CA GLY A 542 18.41 5.66 18.29
C GLY A 542 18.63 5.08 16.90
N GLU A 543 19.73 4.39 16.73
CA GLU A 543 20.21 3.82 15.49
C GLU A 543 19.62 2.42 15.27
N VAL A 544 18.82 2.26 14.21
CA VAL A 544 18.34 0.95 13.73
C VAL A 544 19.04 0.65 12.41
N LYS A 545 19.77 -0.46 12.35
CA LYS A 545 20.51 -0.86 11.13
C LYS A 545 19.62 -0.98 9.93
N THR A 546 20.05 -0.40 8.82
CA THR A 546 19.41 -0.53 7.50
C THR A 546 20.17 -1.52 6.62
N LYS A 547 19.45 -2.12 5.68
CA LYS A 547 20.00 -2.92 4.57
C LYS A 547 19.65 -2.23 3.25
N PRO A 548 20.58 -2.13 2.29
CA PRO A 548 20.27 -1.57 0.98
C PRO A 548 19.20 -2.41 0.28
N ALA A 549 18.45 -1.78 -0.63
CA ALA A 549 17.52 -2.48 -1.50
C ALA A 549 18.26 -3.52 -2.37
N GLU A 550 17.81 -4.77 -2.35
CA GLU A 550 18.36 -5.82 -3.20
C GLU A 550 17.59 -5.88 -4.53
N VAL A 551 18.16 -5.31 -5.58
CA VAL A 551 17.69 -5.54 -6.95
C VAL A 551 18.16 -6.93 -7.39
N THR A 552 17.31 -7.92 -7.20
CA THR A 552 17.61 -9.32 -7.56
C THR A 552 17.62 -9.53 -9.07
N GLY A 553 18.29 -10.60 -9.57
CA GLY A 553 18.21 -10.99 -10.97
C GLY A 553 16.79 -11.35 -11.44
N ASP A 554 15.92 -11.76 -10.53
CA ASP A 554 14.49 -12.01 -10.81
C ASP A 554 13.71 -10.70 -11.05
N PHE A 555 14.06 -9.62 -10.35
CA PHE A 555 13.48 -8.30 -10.64
C PHE A 555 13.86 -7.81 -12.05
N ALA A 556 15.11 -7.96 -12.45
CA ALA A 556 15.55 -7.59 -13.80
C ALA A 556 14.78 -8.37 -14.88
N LYS A 557 14.60 -9.68 -14.70
CA LYS A 557 13.80 -10.52 -15.60
C LYS A 557 12.32 -10.12 -15.65
N LEU A 558 11.73 -9.76 -14.51
CA LEU A 558 10.36 -9.23 -14.46
C LEU A 558 10.26 -7.96 -15.32
N MET A 559 11.24 -7.05 -15.21
CA MET A 559 11.26 -5.81 -16.00
C MET A 559 11.47 -6.09 -17.52
N GLU A 560 12.24 -7.11 -17.88
CA GLU A 560 12.35 -7.55 -19.28
C GLU A 560 11.02 -8.07 -19.83
N LEU A 561 10.28 -8.85 -19.03
CA LEU A 561 8.93 -9.31 -19.38
C LEU A 561 7.95 -8.14 -19.54
N CYS A 562 8.00 -7.14 -18.63
CA CYS A 562 7.20 -5.94 -18.79
C CYS A 562 7.45 -5.26 -20.15
N GLN A 563 8.72 -5.13 -20.57
CA GLN A 563 9.08 -4.54 -21.85
C GLN A 563 8.51 -5.30 -23.05
N LYS A 564 8.40 -6.62 -22.96
CA LYS A 564 7.85 -7.49 -24.03
C LYS A 564 6.36 -7.23 -24.29
N TYR A 565 5.59 -6.95 -23.23
CA TYR A 565 4.11 -6.83 -23.33
C TYR A 565 3.61 -5.40 -23.37
N THR A 566 4.36 -4.42 -22.88
CA THR A 566 3.88 -3.03 -22.79
C THR A 566 3.72 -2.37 -24.16
N LYS A 567 2.63 -1.63 -24.33
CA LYS A 567 2.39 -0.72 -25.46
C LYS A 567 2.63 0.73 -25.04
N LEU A 568 2.33 1.05 -23.80
CA LEU A 568 2.44 2.39 -23.21
C LEU A 568 3.88 2.64 -22.75
N VAL A 569 4.50 3.68 -23.29
CA VAL A 569 5.90 4.03 -22.97
C VAL A 569 5.99 4.68 -21.59
N VAL A 570 6.98 4.32 -20.79
CA VAL A 570 7.24 4.93 -19.48
C VAL A 570 8.45 5.87 -19.56
N ARG A 571 8.21 7.15 -19.28
CA ARG A 571 9.20 8.22 -19.13
C ARG A 571 9.32 8.61 -17.66
N THR A 572 10.29 9.46 -17.34
CA THR A 572 10.49 9.95 -15.99
C THR A 572 10.27 11.46 -15.88
N ASN A 573 9.94 11.91 -14.66
CA ASN A 573 10.06 13.30 -14.24
C ASN A 573 11.44 13.46 -13.59
N ALA A 574 12.33 14.22 -14.17
CA ALA A 574 13.69 14.40 -13.67
C ALA A 574 14.17 15.82 -13.97
N ASP A 575 14.73 16.46 -12.96
CA ASP A 575 15.18 17.85 -12.99
C ASP A 575 16.71 17.97 -12.83
N THR A 576 17.38 16.84 -12.53
CA THR A 576 18.83 16.72 -12.38
C THR A 576 19.41 15.59 -13.26
N PRO A 577 20.69 15.65 -13.65
CA PRO A 577 21.35 14.53 -14.35
C PRO A 577 21.33 13.23 -13.55
N HIS A 578 21.47 13.32 -12.23
CA HIS A 578 21.45 12.16 -11.33
C HIS A 578 20.10 11.42 -11.37
N ASP A 579 18.98 12.14 -11.25
CA ASP A 579 17.64 11.56 -11.35
C ASP A 579 17.40 10.92 -12.72
N ALA A 580 17.89 11.57 -13.77
CA ALA A 580 17.81 11.04 -15.13
C ALA A 580 18.56 9.71 -15.29
N GLU A 581 19.75 9.59 -14.70
CA GLU A 581 20.54 8.36 -14.70
C GLU A 581 19.85 7.23 -13.91
N ILE A 582 19.34 7.52 -12.71
CA ILE A 582 18.59 6.56 -11.90
C ILE A 582 17.39 6.03 -12.70
N ALA A 583 16.59 6.94 -13.26
CA ALA A 583 15.40 6.56 -14.01
C ALA A 583 15.74 5.72 -15.27
N ARG A 584 16.82 6.07 -15.95
CA ARG A 584 17.33 5.30 -17.10
C ARG A 584 17.73 3.88 -16.69
N ASN A 585 18.38 3.73 -15.55
CA ASN A 585 18.75 2.43 -14.99
C ASN A 585 17.51 1.59 -14.66
N PHE A 586 16.41 2.22 -14.24
CA PHE A 586 15.10 1.56 -14.04
C PHE A 586 14.33 1.32 -15.35
N GLY A 587 14.89 1.75 -16.49
CA GLY A 587 14.33 1.49 -17.81
C GLY A 587 13.38 2.59 -18.33
N ALA A 588 13.46 3.81 -17.83
CA ALA A 588 12.79 4.96 -18.44
C ALA A 588 13.39 5.25 -19.82
N VAL A 589 12.52 5.53 -20.80
CA VAL A 589 12.91 5.79 -22.19
C VAL A 589 12.73 7.25 -22.56
N GLY A 590 13.10 8.14 -21.67
CA GLY A 590 13.09 9.58 -21.85
C GLY A 590 12.59 10.32 -20.61
N ILE A 591 12.62 11.64 -20.68
CA ILE A 591 12.01 12.54 -19.69
C ILE A 591 10.68 13.05 -20.25
N GLY A 592 9.60 12.90 -19.48
CA GLY A 592 8.28 13.43 -19.81
C GLY A 592 7.99 14.78 -19.15
N LEU A 593 8.75 15.12 -18.11
CA LEU A 593 8.72 16.41 -17.44
C LEU A 593 10.08 16.74 -16.83
N CYS A 594 10.70 17.80 -17.31
CA CYS A 594 11.82 18.49 -16.65
C CYS A 594 11.32 19.89 -16.24
N ARG A 595 11.32 20.15 -14.93
CA ARG A 595 10.88 21.43 -14.34
C ARG A 595 12.04 22.38 -14.26
N THR A 596 11.95 23.50 -14.97
CA THR A 596 13.05 24.46 -15.04
C THR A 596 13.17 25.35 -13.80
N GLU A 597 12.10 25.53 -13.04
CA GLU A 597 12.09 26.29 -11.80
C GLU A 597 13.02 25.73 -10.72
N HIS A 598 13.13 24.42 -10.60
CA HIS A 598 14.01 23.78 -9.60
C HIS A 598 15.49 24.07 -9.82
N MET A 599 15.87 24.45 -11.05
CA MET A 599 17.24 24.80 -11.41
C MET A 599 17.68 26.19 -10.90
N PHE A 600 16.75 27.04 -10.43
CA PHE A 600 17.05 28.42 -10.08
C PHE A 600 17.33 28.65 -8.59
N PHE A 601 17.13 27.69 -7.72
CA PHE A 601 17.26 27.89 -6.26
C PHE A 601 18.70 27.81 -5.73
N GLU A 602 19.68 27.50 -6.53
CA GLU A 602 21.08 27.46 -6.10
C GLU A 602 21.71 28.87 -6.12
N ASN A 603 22.44 29.24 -5.09
CA ASN A 603 23.28 30.42 -4.84
C ASN A 603 23.27 31.53 -5.92
N GLU A 604 24.21 31.49 -6.88
CA GLU A 604 24.34 32.56 -7.91
C GLU A 604 23.17 32.58 -8.89
N LYS A 605 22.48 31.43 -9.09
CA LYS A 605 21.31 31.32 -9.96
C LYS A 605 20.11 32.07 -9.39
N ILE A 606 19.82 31.90 -8.11
CA ILE A 606 18.70 32.59 -7.46
C ILE A 606 18.94 34.09 -7.41
N LYS A 607 20.20 34.54 -7.22
CA LYS A 607 20.54 35.93 -7.24
C LYS A 607 20.27 36.59 -8.60
N ALA A 608 20.70 35.95 -9.69
CA ALA A 608 20.43 36.45 -11.05
C ALA A 608 18.92 36.40 -11.38
N MET A 609 18.16 35.43 -10.88
CA MET A 609 16.71 35.40 -11.01
C MET A 609 16.03 36.53 -10.26
N ARG A 610 16.47 36.81 -9.06
CA ARG A 610 16.03 38.00 -8.27
C ARG A 610 16.36 39.33 -8.95
N GLU A 611 17.55 39.47 -9.55
CA GLU A 611 17.89 40.63 -10.38
C GLU A 611 16.91 40.81 -11.55
N MET A 612 16.54 39.75 -12.22
CA MET A 612 15.56 39.78 -13.30
C MET A 612 14.17 40.23 -12.80
N ILE A 613 13.74 39.70 -11.64
CA ILE A 613 12.45 40.07 -11.01
C ILE A 613 12.38 41.53 -10.59
N LEU A 614 13.50 42.07 -10.11
CA LEU A 614 13.62 43.47 -9.67
C LEU A 614 13.75 44.48 -10.82
N ALA A 615 14.09 44.00 -12.03
CA ALA A 615 14.29 44.88 -13.18
C ALA A 615 12.97 45.45 -13.69
N ASP A 616 12.89 46.79 -13.74
CA ASP A 616 11.71 47.51 -14.24
C ASP A 616 11.65 47.58 -15.77
N THR A 617 12.78 47.43 -16.44
CA THR A 617 12.89 47.55 -17.89
C THR A 617 13.21 46.21 -18.54
N LYS A 618 12.83 46.06 -19.83
CA LYS A 618 13.17 44.89 -20.63
C LYS A 618 14.68 44.67 -20.71
N GLU A 619 15.44 45.76 -20.93
CA GLU A 619 16.90 45.71 -21.03
C GLU A 619 17.53 45.25 -19.70
N GLY A 620 16.96 45.64 -18.57
CA GLY A 620 17.38 45.20 -17.24
C GLY A 620 17.16 43.71 -17.07
N ARG A 621 15.96 43.20 -17.45
CA ARG A 621 15.67 41.78 -17.43
C ARG A 621 16.57 40.97 -18.34
N GLU A 622 16.79 41.41 -19.57
CA GLU A 622 17.71 40.78 -20.53
C GLU A 622 19.12 40.66 -19.97
N LYS A 623 19.63 41.68 -19.28
CA LYS A 623 20.95 41.65 -18.62
C LYS A 623 21.02 40.55 -17.53
N ALA A 624 19.99 40.44 -16.70
CA ALA A 624 19.92 39.41 -15.66
C ALA A 624 19.82 38.03 -16.27
N LEU A 625 19.01 37.86 -17.30
CA LEU A 625 18.83 36.60 -18.02
C LEU A 625 20.12 36.14 -18.74
N GLU A 626 20.95 37.04 -19.23
CA GLU A 626 22.27 36.69 -19.77
C GLU A 626 23.23 36.12 -18.71
N LYS A 627 23.06 36.47 -17.43
CA LYS A 627 23.79 35.81 -16.33
C LYS A 627 23.28 34.40 -16.04
N LEU A 628 21.97 34.15 -16.18
CA LEU A 628 21.33 32.83 -15.97
C LEU A 628 21.61 31.85 -17.10
N LEU A 629 21.73 32.33 -18.32
CA LEU A 629 21.87 31.52 -19.53
C LEU A 629 22.97 30.45 -19.43
N PRO A 630 24.23 30.73 -19.03
CA PRO A 630 25.26 29.70 -18.97
C PRO A 630 24.98 28.61 -17.93
N TYR A 631 24.40 28.98 -16.79
CA TYR A 631 24.03 28.01 -15.74
C TYR A 631 22.95 27.07 -16.23
N GLN A 632 21.85 27.59 -16.74
CA GLN A 632 20.75 26.78 -17.24
C GLN A 632 21.15 25.94 -18.45
N LYS A 633 21.98 26.46 -19.33
CA LYS A 633 22.57 25.70 -20.43
C LYS A 633 23.40 24.51 -19.92
N GLN A 634 24.17 24.69 -18.84
CA GLN A 634 24.93 23.61 -18.22
C GLN A 634 24.04 22.55 -17.60
N ASP A 635 22.95 22.93 -16.93
CA ASP A 635 21.98 22.01 -16.37
C ASP A 635 21.34 21.13 -17.46
N PHE A 636 20.87 21.75 -18.55
CA PHE A 636 20.32 21.03 -19.70
C PHE A 636 21.35 20.16 -20.41
N TYR A 637 22.61 20.61 -20.47
CA TYR A 637 23.69 19.79 -21.04
C TYR A 637 23.84 18.49 -20.25
N GLY A 638 23.83 18.54 -18.92
CA GLY A 638 23.91 17.36 -18.06
C GLY A 638 22.74 16.40 -18.26
N ILE A 639 21.51 16.93 -18.25
CA ILE A 639 20.28 16.14 -18.39
C ILE A 639 20.17 15.50 -19.78
N LEU A 640 20.39 16.27 -20.84
CA LEU A 640 20.36 15.77 -22.23
C LEU A 640 21.44 14.72 -22.48
N LYS A 641 22.61 14.86 -21.85
CA LYS A 641 23.69 13.89 -21.91
C LYS A 641 23.33 12.57 -21.21
N ALA A 642 22.74 12.65 -20.00
CA ALA A 642 22.26 11.49 -19.25
C ALA A 642 21.20 10.69 -20.04
N MET A 643 20.38 11.39 -20.84
CA MET A 643 19.32 10.83 -21.68
C MET A 643 19.73 10.71 -23.16
N ASP A 644 20.99 10.54 -23.46
CA ASP A 644 21.49 10.41 -24.83
C ASP A 644 20.66 9.41 -25.67
N GLY A 645 20.17 9.86 -26.83
CA GLY A 645 19.30 9.08 -27.71
C GLY A 645 17.82 9.04 -27.34
N TYR A 646 17.45 9.54 -26.15
CA TYR A 646 16.06 9.57 -25.68
C TYR A 646 15.47 10.99 -25.64
N PRO A 647 14.14 11.14 -25.82
CA PRO A 647 13.49 12.47 -25.76
C PRO A 647 13.52 13.04 -24.36
N VAL A 648 13.80 14.35 -24.28
CA VAL A 648 13.77 15.13 -23.05
C VAL A 648 12.78 16.27 -23.20
N ASN A 649 11.66 16.19 -22.51
CA ASN A 649 10.60 17.20 -22.51
C ASN A 649 10.85 18.23 -21.41
N VAL A 650 11.23 19.44 -21.81
CA VAL A 650 11.54 20.55 -20.91
C VAL A 650 10.34 21.48 -20.84
N ARG A 651 9.78 21.64 -19.65
CA ARG A 651 8.75 22.64 -19.37
C ARG A 651 9.39 24.01 -19.17
N LEU A 652 8.93 25.01 -19.90
CA LEU A 652 9.31 26.40 -19.68
C LEU A 652 8.84 26.86 -18.28
N LEU A 653 9.40 27.95 -17.80
CA LEU A 653 9.13 28.49 -16.47
C LEU A 653 7.62 28.57 -16.20
N ASP A 654 7.18 27.93 -15.11
CA ASP A 654 5.77 27.79 -14.79
C ASP A 654 5.34 28.59 -13.54
N PRO A 655 6.05 28.57 -12.38
CA PRO A 655 5.57 29.25 -11.20
C PRO A 655 5.59 30.76 -11.33
N PRO A 656 4.77 31.48 -10.54
CA PRO A 656 4.77 32.92 -10.50
C PRO A 656 6.07 33.47 -9.88
N LEU A 657 6.46 34.69 -10.27
CA LEU A 657 7.75 35.25 -9.87
C LEU A 657 7.92 35.46 -8.36
N HIS A 658 6.82 35.59 -7.61
CA HIS A 658 6.92 35.78 -6.16
C HIS A 658 7.50 34.57 -5.43
N GLU A 659 7.46 33.35 -6.00
CA GLU A 659 8.05 32.15 -5.40
C GLU A 659 9.58 32.20 -5.30
N PHE A 660 10.23 33.04 -6.09
CA PHE A 660 11.69 33.21 -6.08
C PHE A 660 12.18 34.32 -5.15
N VAL A 661 11.29 35.00 -4.45
CA VAL A 661 11.63 36.10 -3.53
C VAL A 661 11.21 35.76 -2.10
N PRO A 662 12.00 36.20 -1.08
CA PRO A 662 11.69 35.89 0.31
C PRO A 662 10.46 36.67 0.79
N HIS A 663 9.58 35.97 1.53
CA HIS A 663 8.35 36.50 2.09
C HIS A 663 8.54 37.07 3.50
N ASP A 664 9.54 36.59 4.24
CA ASP A 664 9.85 37.07 5.59
C ASP A 664 10.81 38.26 5.58
N LEU A 665 10.76 39.02 6.67
CA LEU A 665 11.56 40.27 6.79
C LEU A 665 13.06 39.96 6.90
N ALA A 666 13.46 38.84 7.44
CA ALA A 666 14.88 38.48 7.58
C ALA A 666 15.48 38.14 6.21
N GLY A 667 14.84 37.32 5.42
CA GLY A 667 15.21 37.00 4.03
C GLY A 667 15.21 38.26 3.14
N GLN A 668 14.23 39.17 3.28
CA GLN A 668 14.18 40.43 2.55
C GLN A 668 15.37 41.37 2.87
N LYS A 669 15.81 41.35 4.12
CA LYS A 669 17.02 42.13 4.53
C LYS A 669 18.28 41.55 3.89
N VAL A 670 18.44 40.24 3.91
CA VAL A 670 19.58 39.58 3.24
C VAL A 670 19.56 39.86 1.74
N MET A 671 18.41 39.74 1.10
CA MET A 671 18.26 40.08 -0.32
C MET A 671 18.58 41.51 -0.62
N ALA A 672 18.19 42.48 0.24
CA ALA A 672 18.48 43.90 0.10
C ALA A 672 20.00 44.16 0.16
N GLU A 673 20.72 43.53 1.09
CA GLU A 673 22.18 43.61 1.19
C GLU A 673 22.86 43.02 -0.05
N GLU A 674 22.47 41.88 -0.52
CA GLU A 674 23.00 41.20 -1.71
C GLU A 674 22.79 42.01 -2.99
N MET A 675 21.63 42.64 -3.11
CA MET A 675 21.21 43.39 -4.30
C MET A 675 21.69 44.88 -4.25
N GLY A 676 22.13 45.33 -3.09
CA GLY A 676 22.58 46.70 -2.88
C GLY A 676 21.49 47.77 -3.01
N ILE A 677 20.24 47.40 -2.65
CA ILE A 677 19.05 48.28 -2.64
C ILE A 677 18.41 48.30 -1.24
N SER A 678 17.47 49.20 -1.02
CA SER A 678 16.80 49.30 0.29
C SER A 678 15.82 48.16 0.57
N VAL A 679 15.65 47.85 1.84
CA VAL A 679 14.66 46.83 2.27
C VAL A 679 13.25 47.27 1.86
N GLU A 680 12.94 48.53 1.91
CA GLU A 680 11.67 49.14 1.52
C GLU A 680 11.37 48.91 0.03
N GLU A 681 12.39 49.01 -0.83
CA GLU A 681 12.24 48.67 -2.26
C GLU A 681 11.96 47.21 -2.50
N ILE A 682 12.67 46.31 -1.79
CA ILE A 682 12.38 44.87 -1.82
C ILE A 682 10.94 44.59 -1.37
N GLN A 683 10.52 45.13 -0.23
CA GLN A 683 9.15 44.99 0.27
C GLN A 683 8.10 45.48 -0.72
N HIS A 684 8.34 46.66 -1.31
CA HIS A 684 7.43 47.23 -2.30
C HIS A 684 7.29 46.29 -3.51
N ARG A 685 8.40 45.73 -4.00
CA ARG A 685 8.38 44.79 -5.14
C ARG A 685 7.75 43.46 -4.80
N VAL A 686 8.09 42.85 -3.66
CA VAL A 686 7.47 41.60 -3.18
C VAL A 686 5.94 41.78 -3.04
N ASN A 687 5.50 42.88 -2.40
CA ASN A 687 4.08 43.18 -2.27
C ASN A 687 3.39 43.40 -3.64
N SER A 688 4.08 43.98 -4.62
CA SER A 688 3.52 44.16 -5.97
C SER A 688 3.35 42.85 -6.75
N LEU A 689 4.12 41.84 -6.41
CA LEU A 689 4.06 40.51 -7.01
C LEU A 689 3.07 39.58 -6.27
N SER A 690 2.67 39.94 -5.05
CA SER A 690 1.76 39.14 -4.25
C SER A 690 0.38 39.07 -4.90
N GLU A 691 -0.11 37.90 -5.15
CA GLU A 691 -1.42 37.63 -5.71
C GLU A 691 -2.31 36.92 -4.68
N HIS A 692 -3.61 37.20 -4.69
CA HIS A 692 -4.57 36.53 -3.80
C HIS A 692 -4.75 35.04 -4.14
N ASN A 693 -4.56 34.69 -5.40
CA ASN A 693 -4.60 33.30 -5.87
C ASN A 693 -3.51 33.09 -6.94
N PRO A 694 -2.26 32.82 -6.52
CA PRO A 694 -1.13 32.68 -7.42
C PRO A 694 -1.30 31.58 -8.48
N MET A 695 -2.01 30.52 -8.12
CA MET A 695 -2.26 29.38 -9.01
C MET A 695 -3.08 29.76 -10.24
N LEU A 696 -3.94 30.77 -10.14
CA LEU A 696 -4.76 31.30 -11.22
C LEU A 696 -4.21 32.62 -11.81
N GLY A 697 -3.07 33.07 -11.34
CA GLY A 697 -2.49 34.38 -11.59
C GLY A 697 -1.48 34.43 -12.75
N HIS A 698 -0.46 35.28 -12.56
CA HIS A 698 0.57 35.60 -13.54
C HIS A 698 1.71 34.58 -13.50
N ARG A 699 1.48 33.42 -14.10
CA ARG A 699 2.42 32.30 -14.19
C ARG A 699 2.38 31.62 -15.57
N GLY A 700 3.30 30.69 -15.81
CA GLY A 700 3.32 29.85 -16.99
C GLY A 700 3.39 30.62 -18.30
N CYS A 701 2.60 30.25 -19.30
CA CYS A 701 2.57 30.95 -20.58
C CYS A 701 2.13 32.42 -20.47
N ARG A 702 1.37 32.79 -19.42
CA ARG A 702 0.98 34.20 -19.19
C ARG A 702 2.21 35.04 -18.87
N LEU A 703 3.12 34.53 -18.04
CA LEU A 703 4.39 35.15 -17.74
C LEU A 703 5.28 35.24 -19.00
N GLY A 704 5.41 34.14 -19.76
CA GLY A 704 6.15 34.12 -21.02
C GLY A 704 5.59 35.02 -22.08
N ASN A 705 4.28 35.29 -22.12
CA ASN A 705 3.65 36.21 -23.06
C ASN A 705 3.87 37.66 -22.67
N THR A 706 3.99 37.99 -21.39
CA THR A 706 4.27 39.35 -20.92
C THR A 706 5.76 39.65 -20.90
N TYR A 707 6.62 38.68 -20.64
CA TYR A 707 8.08 38.77 -20.63
C TYR A 707 8.71 37.73 -21.57
N PRO A 708 8.56 37.87 -22.90
CA PRO A 708 9.01 36.88 -23.89
C PRO A 708 10.53 36.65 -23.88
N GLU A 709 11.31 37.56 -23.31
CA GLU A 709 12.75 37.42 -23.09
C GLU A 709 13.10 36.22 -22.20
N ILE A 710 12.22 35.81 -21.26
CA ILE A 710 12.40 34.61 -20.42
C ILE A 710 12.34 33.39 -21.32
N THR A 711 11.29 33.26 -22.14
CA THR A 711 11.12 32.15 -23.09
C THR A 711 12.29 32.08 -24.08
N ALA A 712 12.75 33.23 -24.58
CA ALA A 712 13.89 33.29 -25.49
C ALA A 712 15.18 32.79 -24.80
N MET A 713 15.46 33.21 -23.56
CA MET A 713 16.63 32.76 -22.81
C MET A 713 16.59 31.24 -22.59
N GLN A 714 15.46 30.69 -22.14
CA GLN A 714 15.31 29.24 -21.91
C GLN A 714 15.47 28.44 -23.20
N THR A 715 14.91 28.92 -24.32
CA THR A 715 15.09 28.31 -25.65
C THR A 715 16.57 28.28 -26.05
N ARG A 716 17.29 29.37 -25.84
CA ARG A 716 18.74 29.44 -26.09
C ARG A 716 19.53 28.46 -25.21
N ALA A 717 19.14 28.30 -23.95
CA ALA A 717 19.79 27.39 -23.04
C ALA A 717 19.60 25.93 -23.46
N ILE A 718 18.33 25.52 -23.74
CA ILE A 718 17.97 24.16 -24.16
C ILE A 718 18.67 23.79 -25.48
N LEU A 719 18.45 24.58 -26.51
CA LEU A 719 18.97 24.29 -27.85
C LEU A 719 20.47 24.49 -27.94
N GLY A 720 21.03 25.44 -27.17
CA GLY A 720 22.48 25.63 -27.07
C GLY A 720 23.20 24.45 -26.43
N ALA A 721 22.61 23.86 -25.38
CA ALA A 721 23.11 22.64 -24.77
C ALA A 721 23.02 21.44 -25.75
N ALA A 722 21.93 21.33 -26.48
CA ALA A 722 21.76 20.31 -27.52
C ALA A 722 22.78 20.47 -28.66
N ILE A 723 23.08 21.69 -29.12
CA ILE A 723 24.11 21.96 -30.14
C ILE A 723 25.49 21.54 -29.63
N ASP A 724 25.84 21.88 -28.39
CA ASP A 724 27.13 21.49 -27.81
C ASP A 724 27.29 19.98 -27.72
N LEU A 725 26.24 19.29 -27.31
CA LEU A 725 26.20 17.83 -27.28
C LEU A 725 26.30 17.22 -28.68
N LYS A 726 25.59 17.75 -29.65
CA LYS A 726 25.67 17.30 -31.04
C LYS A 726 27.10 17.43 -31.60
N LYS A 727 27.74 18.56 -31.34
CA LYS A 727 29.15 18.79 -31.69
C LYS A 727 30.10 17.80 -30.95
N ALA A 728 29.72 17.36 -29.76
CA ALA A 728 30.46 16.34 -28.99
C ALA A 728 30.16 14.88 -29.38
N GLY A 729 29.28 14.64 -30.38
CA GLY A 729 28.97 13.33 -30.91
C GLY A 729 27.79 12.59 -30.26
N TYR A 730 27.02 13.27 -29.40
CA TYR A 730 25.80 12.75 -28.81
C TYR A 730 24.56 12.95 -29.72
N ASP A 731 23.43 12.31 -29.37
CA ASP A 731 22.16 12.42 -30.10
C ASP A 731 21.05 13.03 -29.21
N PRO A 732 21.15 14.34 -28.87
CA PRO A 732 20.16 15.00 -28.02
C PRO A 732 18.82 15.15 -28.75
N LYS A 733 17.71 14.84 -28.03
CA LYS A 733 16.33 14.95 -28.55
C LYS A 733 15.46 15.85 -27.66
N PRO A 734 15.69 17.18 -27.72
CA PRO A 734 14.91 18.10 -26.88
C PRO A 734 13.47 18.25 -27.38
N GLU A 735 12.55 18.32 -26.45
CA GLU A 735 11.15 18.72 -26.63
C GLU A 735 10.89 19.93 -25.72
N ILE A 736 10.27 20.99 -26.24
CA ILE A 736 9.97 22.21 -25.47
C ILE A 736 8.48 22.28 -25.20
N MET A 737 8.09 22.40 -23.95
CA MET A 737 6.72 22.36 -23.48
C MET A 737 6.29 23.70 -22.91
N VAL A 738 5.23 24.29 -23.47
CA VAL A 738 4.61 25.51 -22.98
C VAL A 738 3.58 25.17 -21.91
N PRO A 739 3.74 25.66 -20.66
CA PRO A 739 2.82 25.36 -19.58
C PRO A 739 1.58 26.25 -19.59
N LEU A 740 0.50 25.82 -18.92
CA LEU A 740 -0.67 26.60 -18.55
C LEU A 740 -1.46 27.23 -19.71
N ILE A 741 -1.47 26.58 -20.88
CA ILE A 741 -2.21 27.06 -22.04
C ILE A 741 -3.72 26.95 -21.83
N GLY A 742 -4.44 28.05 -21.95
CA GLY A 742 -5.90 28.10 -21.96
C GLY A 742 -6.50 28.41 -23.34
N SER A 743 -5.69 28.89 -24.27
CA SER A 743 -6.09 29.33 -25.60
C SER A 743 -5.01 29.03 -26.65
N ALA A 744 -5.42 28.67 -27.86
CA ALA A 744 -4.50 28.46 -28.98
C ALA A 744 -3.64 29.71 -29.25
N ASN A 745 -4.20 30.91 -29.13
CA ASN A 745 -3.46 32.15 -29.36
C ASN A 745 -2.30 32.37 -28.35
N GLU A 746 -2.46 31.89 -27.11
CA GLU A 746 -1.35 31.91 -26.13
C GLU A 746 -0.18 31.04 -26.57
N PHE A 747 -0.50 29.89 -27.15
CA PHE A 747 0.50 28.98 -27.70
C PHE A 747 1.19 29.57 -28.93
N ASP A 748 0.42 30.19 -29.84
CA ASP A 748 0.95 30.80 -31.05
C ASP A 748 2.01 31.87 -30.76
N VAL A 749 1.78 32.71 -29.75
CA VAL A 749 2.75 33.72 -29.32
C VAL A 749 4.03 33.07 -28.80
N GLN A 750 3.93 32.08 -27.96
CA GLN A 750 5.08 31.35 -27.40
C GLN A 750 5.84 30.57 -28.47
N GLU A 751 5.14 29.89 -29.37
CA GLU A 751 5.74 29.15 -30.48
C GLU A 751 6.54 30.11 -31.39
N ALA A 752 5.99 31.29 -31.68
CA ALA A 752 6.68 32.29 -32.51
C ALA A 752 8.01 32.76 -31.87
N VAL A 753 8.01 32.99 -30.56
CA VAL A 753 9.24 33.35 -29.83
C VAL A 753 10.25 32.20 -29.88
N ILE A 754 9.84 30.99 -29.59
CA ILE A 754 10.71 29.80 -29.57
C ILE A 754 11.33 29.60 -30.95
N ARG A 755 10.51 29.57 -32.01
CA ARG A 755 11.00 29.34 -33.39
C ARG A 755 11.94 30.45 -33.86
N ALA A 756 11.61 31.74 -33.61
CA ALA A 756 12.48 32.86 -33.97
C ALA A 756 13.84 32.76 -33.26
N THR A 757 13.84 32.44 -31.95
CA THR A 757 15.04 32.28 -31.15
C THR A 757 15.88 31.09 -31.65
N ALA A 758 15.25 29.96 -31.92
CA ALA A 758 15.89 28.77 -32.45
C ALA A 758 16.57 29.04 -33.79
N ASN A 759 15.87 29.68 -34.73
CA ASN A 759 16.44 30.01 -36.06
C ASN A 759 17.66 30.93 -35.97
N GLN A 760 17.60 31.96 -35.12
CA GLN A 760 18.75 32.86 -34.88
C GLN A 760 19.95 32.08 -34.28
N LEU A 761 19.68 31.17 -33.35
CA LEU A 761 20.71 30.35 -32.73
C LEU A 761 21.36 29.39 -33.75
N PHE A 762 20.57 28.72 -34.54
CA PHE A 762 21.03 27.76 -35.55
C PHE A 762 21.84 28.45 -36.66
N GLU A 763 21.41 29.61 -37.10
CA GLU A 763 22.14 30.43 -38.07
C GLU A 763 23.51 30.85 -37.50
N LYS A 764 23.54 31.31 -36.23
CA LYS A 764 24.76 31.70 -35.54
C LYS A 764 25.73 30.54 -35.33
N GLU A 765 25.25 29.38 -34.93
CA GLU A 765 26.05 28.21 -34.55
C GLU A 765 26.38 27.31 -35.74
N GLY A 766 25.68 27.45 -36.87
CA GLY A 766 25.85 26.63 -38.09
C GLY A 766 25.42 25.18 -37.92
N VAL A 767 24.63 24.88 -36.90
CA VAL A 767 24.12 23.53 -36.55
C VAL A 767 22.65 23.61 -36.27
N GLU A 768 21.85 22.80 -36.90
CA GLU A 768 20.42 22.65 -36.66
C GLU A 768 20.14 21.42 -35.82
N ILE A 769 19.32 21.55 -34.81
CA ILE A 769 18.84 20.48 -33.94
C ILE A 769 17.36 20.26 -34.20
N PRO A 770 16.92 19.06 -34.58
CA PRO A 770 15.48 18.76 -34.63
C PRO A 770 14.89 18.75 -33.23
N PHE A 771 13.81 19.50 -33.06
CA PHE A 771 13.09 19.58 -31.76
C PHE A 771 11.59 19.74 -32.02
N LYS A 772 10.79 19.45 -31.01
CA LYS A 772 9.33 19.61 -31.04
C LYS A 772 8.88 20.65 -30.05
N ILE A 773 7.80 21.36 -30.39
CA ILE A 773 7.13 22.28 -29.48
C ILE A 773 5.74 21.72 -29.19
N GLY A 774 5.46 21.49 -27.93
CA GLY A 774 4.18 21.03 -27.44
C GLY A 774 3.66 21.86 -26.28
N THR A 775 2.57 21.43 -25.72
CA THR A 775 1.97 22.13 -24.61
C THR A 775 1.49 21.17 -23.52
N MET A 776 1.42 21.69 -22.30
CA MET A 776 0.74 21.04 -21.21
C MET A 776 -0.78 21.30 -21.31
N ILE A 777 -1.57 20.25 -21.26
CA ILE A 777 -3.04 20.35 -21.15
C ILE A 777 -3.37 20.17 -19.69
N GLU A 778 -3.59 21.26 -19.00
CA GLU A 778 -3.79 21.27 -17.54
C GLU A 778 -4.88 22.25 -17.09
N ILE A 779 -5.45 22.98 -18.03
CA ILE A 779 -6.63 23.82 -17.82
C ILE A 779 -7.82 23.13 -18.51
N PRO A 780 -8.98 23.00 -17.85
CA PRO A 780 -10.17 22.35 -18.46
C PRO A 780 -10.53 22.94 -19.84
N ARG A 781 -10.41 24.28 -20.00
CA ARG A 781 -10.66 24.92 -21.27
C ARG A 781 -9.73 24.41 -22.40
N ALA A 782 -8.47 24.13 -22.08
CA ALA A 782 -7.53 23.60 -23.08
C ALA A 782 -7.96 22.22 -23.57
N ALA A 783 -8.43 21.34 -22.68
CA ALA A 783 -8.98 20.03 -23.06
C ALA A 783 -10.24 20.17 -23.92
N LEU A 784 -11.11 21.13 -23.58
CA LEU A 784 -12.36 21.41 -24.32
C LEU A 784 -12.12 21.98 -25.74
N THR A 785 -10.98 22.64 -25.98
CA THR A 785 -10.61 23.28 -27.26
C THR A 785 -9.34 22.68 -27.87
N ALA A 786 -9.02 21.44 -27.53
CA ALA A 786 -7.77 20.77 -27.89
C ALA A 786 -7.58 20.63 -29.40
N GLU A 787 -8.66 20.55 -30.18
CA GLU A 787 -8.60 20.51 -31.65
C GLU A 787 -7.94 21.76 -32.24
N LYS A 788 -8.19 22.95 -31.67
CA LYS A 788 -7.57 24.21 -32.11
C LYS A 788 -6.11 24.33 -31.69
N ILE A 789 -5.78 23.86 -30.49
CA ILE A 789 -4.40 23.86 -30.00
C ILE A 789 -3.53 22.90 -30.83
N ALA A 790 -4.08 21.75 -31.21
CA ALA A 790 -3.40 20.76 -32.05
C ALA A 790 -3.11 21.20 -33.49
N GLU A 791 -3.67 22.30 -33.98
CA GLU A 791 -3.30 22.89 -35.27
C GLU A 791 -1.81 23.26 -35.29
N ARG A 792 -1.27 23.70 -34.17
CA ARG A 792 0.11 24.15 -34.03
C ARG A 792 0.94 23.25 -33.11
N ALA A 793 0.43 22.85 -31.94
CA ALA A 793 1.16 22.02 -31.01
C ALA A 793 1.47 20.63 -31.60
N GLU A 794 2.73 20.19 -31.48
CA GLU A 794 3.21 18.94 -32.06
C GLU A 794 3.01 17.75 -31.12
N TYR A 795 2.76 17.98 -29.83
CA TYR A 795 2.39 16.98 -28.83
C TYR A 795 1.64 17.60 -27.65
N PHE A 796 0.93 16.77 -26.88
CA PHE A 796 0.28 17.12 -25.63
C PHE A 796 0.87 16.36 -24.47
N SER A 797 1.01 17.01 -23.33
CA SER A 797 1.28 16.40 -22.04
C SER A 797 0.20 16.84 -21.05
N PHE A 798 -0.55 15.90 -20.48
CA PHE A 798 -1.58 16.23 -19.51
C PHE A 798 -0.93 16.49 -18.13
N GLY A 799 -1.01 17.72 -17.63
CA GLY A 799 -0.60 18.13 -16.30
C GLY A 799 -1.72 17.86 -15.30
N THR A 800 -1.84 16.61 -14.87
CA THR A 800 -3.02 16.16 -14.11
C THR A 800 -3.11 16.74 -12.70
N ASN A 801 -2.04 17.27 -12.12
CA ASN A 801 -2.11 17.98 -10.85
C ASN A 801 -2.96 19.25 -10.98
N ASP A 802 -2.59 20.16 -11.90
CA ASP A 802 -3.36 21.38 -12.15
C ASP A 802 -4.73 21.10 -12.76
N LEU A 803 -4.84 20.10 -13.65
CA LEU A 803 -6.13 19.71 -14.22
C LEU A 803 -7.09 19.20 -13.14
N THR A 804 -6.61 18.42 -12.17
CA THR A 804 -7.39 17.97 -11.00
C THR A 804 -7.79 19.15 -10.14
N GLN A 805 -6.83 20.03 -9.79
CA GLN A 805 -7.07 21.24 -9.01
C GLN A 805 -8.19 22.09 -9.58
N MET A 806 -8.14 22.37 -10.88
CA MET A 806 -9.12 23.23 -11.55
C MET A 806 -10.46 22.54 -11.80
N THR A 807 -10.47 21.22 -11.96
CA THR A 807 -11.71 20.47 -12.18
C THR A 807 -12.50 20.30 -10.88
N PHE A 808 -11.84 20.01 -9.76
CA PHE A 808 -12.46 19.95 -8.44
C PHE A 808 -12.69 21.32 -7.80
N GLY A 809 -11.94 22.34 -8.22
CA GLY A 809 -11.88 23.62 -7.51
C GLY A 809 -11.18 23.52 -6.15
N PHE A 810 -10.24 22.59 -6.01
CA PHE A 810 -9.44 22.37 -4.80
C PHE A 810 -8.06 22.99 -4.96
N SER A 811 -7.61 23.72 -3.94
CA SER A 811 -6.21 24.13 -3.86
C SER A 811 -5.38 22.98 -3.33
N ARG A 812 -4.36 22.56 -4.06
CA ARG A 812 -3.44 21.49 -3.65
C ARG A 812 -2.73 21.82 -2.33
N ASP A 813 -2.41 23.09 -2.13
CA ASP A 813 -1.68 23.55 -0.94
C ASP A 813 -2.59 23.64 0.30
N ASP A 814 -3.89 23.92 0.11
CA ASP A 814 -4.85 24.14 1.19
C ASP A 814 -5.72 22.93 1.50
N ILE A 815 -5.73 21.91 0.65
CA ILE A 815 -6.63 20.74 0.74
C ILE A 815 -6.44 19.95 2.05
N ALA A 816 -5.26 20.01 2.67
CA ALA A 816 -4.97 19.33 3.93
C ALA A 816 -5.90 19.74 5.08
N SER A 817 -6.54 20.89 4.98
CA SER A 817 -7.49 21.41 5.99
C SER A 817 -8.82 20.63 6.02
N PHE A 818 -9.24 20.02 4.91
CA PHE A 818 -10.54 19.34 4.80
C PHE A 818 -10.50 17.93 4.18
N LEU A 819 -9.49 17.59 3.40
CA LEU A 819 -9.38 16.28 2.72
C LEU A 819 -9.41 15.10 3.68
N PRO A 820 -8.72 15.11 4.84
CA PRO A 820 -8.79 14.01 5.80
C PRO A 820 -10.24 13.71 6.23
N VAL A 821 -11.02 14.76 6.50
CA VAL A 821 -12.44 14.64 6.85
C VAL A 821 -13.27 14.09 5.70
N TYR A 822 -12.96 14.49 4.46
CA TYR A 822 -13.65 13.99 3.26
C TYR A 822 -13.38 12.49 3.04
N LEU A 823 -12.15 12.05 3.29
CA LEU A 823 -11.77 10.64 3.22
C LEU A 823 -12.42 9.84 4.37
N GLU A 824 -12.37 10.35 5.60
CA GLU A 824 -13.00 9.75 6.77
C GLU A 824 -14.51 9.59 6.58
N LYS A 825 -15.20 10.66 6.16
CA LYS A 825 -16.63 10.67 5.86
C LYS A 825 -16.99 10.01 4.53
N LYS A 826 -15.99 9.58 3.74
CA LYS A 826 -16.14 8.91 2.45
C LYS A 826 -16.89 9.71 1.40
N ILE A 827 -16.78 11.02 1.48
CA ILE A 827 -17.18 11.94 0.41
C ILE A 827 -16.32 11.72 -0.82
N LEU A 828 -15.01 11.52 -0.59
CA LEU A 828 -14.07 10.99 -1.58
C LEU A 828 -13.58 9.61 -1.14
N LYS A 829 -13.39 8.72 -2.10
CA LYS A 829 -12.87 7.36 -1.85
C LYS A 829 -11.36 7.36 -1.63
N VAL A 830 -10.67 8.19 -2.39
CA VAL A 830 -9.21 8.33 -2.42
C VAL A 830 -8.86 9.80 -2.63
N ASP A 831 -7.62 10.16 -2.33
CA ASP A 831 -7.09 11.47 -2.64
C ASP A 831 -6.99 11.66 -4.18
N PRO A 832 -7.70 12.64 -4.76
CA PRO A 832 -7.74 12.83 -6.20
C PRO A 832 -6.41 13.35 -6.78
N PHE A 833 -5.47 13.77 -5.94
CA PHE A 833 -4.11 14.14 -6.36
C PHE A 833 -3.14 12.94 -6.37
N GLN A 834 -3.49 11.85 -5.71
CA GLN A 834 -2.72 10.60 -5.74
C GLN A 834 -3.23 9.62 -6.80
N VAL A 835 -4.54 9.45 -6.88
CA VAL A 835 -5.22 8.55 -7.83
C VAL A 835 -6.11 9.36 -8.75
N LEU A 836 -5.94 9.20 -10.05
CA LEU A 836 -6.68 9.97 -11.04
C LEU A 836 -8.20 9.76 -10.91
N ASP A 837 -8.94 10.85 -10.76
CA ASP A 837 -10.39 10.83 -10.89
C ASP A 837 -10.80 10.53 -12.32
N GLN A 838 -11.05 9.27 -12.62
CA GLN A 838 -11.40 8.82 -13.95
C GLN A 838 -12.80 9.31 -14.38
N SER A 839 -13.67 9.63 -13.43
CA SER A 839 -15.06 10.04 -13.70
C SER A 839 -15.23 11.52 -14.09
N GLY A 840 -14.35 12.39 -13.63
CA GLY A 840 -14.34 13.83 -13.93
C GLY A 840 -13.11 14.23 -14.75
N VAL A 841 -11.92 14.23 -14.10
CA VAL A 841 -10.66 14.61 -14.74
C VAL A 841 -10.33 13.70 -15.92
N GLY A 842 -10.59 12.40 -15.77
CA GLY A 842 -10.36 11.42 -16.84
C GLY A 842 -11.17 11.70 -18.10
N GLN A 843 -12.39 12.21 -18.00
CA GLN A 843 -13.17 12.63 -19.16
C GLN A 843 -12.50 13.78 -19.92
N LEU A 844 -11.88 14.72 -19.21
CA LEU A 844 -11.14 15.83 -19.84
C LEU A 844 -9.88 15.32 -20.57
N VAL A 845 -9.18 14.37 -19.98
CA VAL A 845 -8.02 13.71 -20.62
C VAL A 845 -8.46 13.00 -21.90
N GLU A 846 -9.50 12.16 -21.84
CA GLU A 846 -10.02 11.44 -22.99
C GLU A 846 -10.50 12.39 -24.09
N MET A 847 -11.21 13.45 -23.72
CA MET A 847 -11.69 14.48 -24.64
C MET A 847 -10.53 15.22 -25.31
N GLY A 848 -9.51 15.60 -24.54
CA GLY A 848 -8.31 16.26 -25.06
C GLY A 848 -7.58 15.40 -26.09
N VAL A 849 -7.42 14.09 -25.80
CA VAL A 849 -6.83 13.13 -26.75
C VAL A 849 -7.65 13.01 -28.03
N LYS A 850 -8.96 12.77 -27.92
CA LYS A 850 -9.87 12.63 -29.07
C LYS A 850 -9.91 13.87 -29.95
N LYS A 851 -10.09 15.03 -29.36
CA LYS A 851 -10.13 16.31 -30.07
C LYS A 851 -8.78 16.68 -30.67
N GLY A 852 -7.70 16.51 -29.95
CA GLY A 852 -6.35 16.77 -30.47
C GLY A 852 -6.05 15.91 -31.71
N ARG A 853 -6.37 14.62 -31.64
CA ARG A 853 -6.18 13.68 -32.76
C ARG A 853 -7.17 13.86 -33.92
N SER A 854 -8.30 14.51 -33.70
CA SER A 854 -9.21 14.86 -34.83
C SER A 854 -8.55 15.89 -35.76
N THR A 855 -7.67 16.74 -35.25
CA THR A 855 -6.90 17.70 -36.04
C THR A 855 -5.56 17.13 -36.48
N ARG A 856 -4.84 16.45 -35.58
CA ARG A 856 -3.53 15.83 -35.84
C ARG A 856 -3.58 14.34 -35.50
N PRO A 857 -3.89 13.42 -36.44
CA PRO A 857 -4.13 12.02 -36.17
C PRO A 857 -2.99 11.29 -35.41
N ASN A 858 -1.74 11.70 -35.65
CA ASN A 858 -0.55 11.15 -35.03
C ASN A 858 -0.05 11.99 -33.83
N LEU A 859 -0.94 12.80 -33.23
CA LEU A 859 -0.59 13.62 -32.10
C LEU A 859 -0.11 12.73 -30.94
N LYS A 860 1.13 12.96 -30.50
CA LYS A 860 1.71 12.31 -29.35
C LYS A 860 1.07 12.91 -28.08
N CYS A 861 0.50 12.06 -27.26
CA CYS A 861 -0.14 12.44 -26.00
C CYS A 861 0.50 11.67 -24.85
N GLY A 862 0.79 12.35 -23.75
CA GLY A 862 1.29 11.73 -22.52
C GLY A 862 0.74 12.40 -21.28
N ILE A 863 1.10 11.87 -20.12
CA ILE A 863 0.76 12.40 -18.79
C ILE A 863 2.02 12.61 -17.97
N CYS A 864 2.09 13.66 -17.18
CA CYS A 864 3.27 13.98 -16.37
C CYS A 864 2.97 14.39 -14.92
N GLY A 865 1.71 14.33 -14.46
CA GLY A 865 1.34 14.52 -13.06
C GLY A 865 1.72 13.33 -12.17
N GLU A 866 1.47 13.43 -10.87
CA GLU A 866 1.73 12.36 -9.90
C GLU A 866 1.05 11.03 -10.30
N HIS A 867 -0.07 11.11 -10.97
CA HIS A 867 -0.84 9.98 -11.49
C HIS A 867 -0.08 9.09 -12.49
N GLY A 868 0.99 9.61 -13.12
CA GLY A 868 1.79 8.85 -14.09
C GLY A 868 2.54 7.65 -13.50
N GLY A 869 2.68 7.59 -12.19
CA GLY A 869 3.29 6.48 -11.45
C GLY A 869 2.29 5.64 -10.64
N GLU A 870 0.99 5.96 -10.68
CA GLU A 870 -0.04 5.24 -9.94
C GLU A 870 -0.69 4.16 -10.84
N PRO A 871 -0.71 2.87 -10.41
CA PRO A 871 -1.08 1.76 -11.29
C PRO A 871 -2.45 1.86 -11.96
N SER A 872 -3.50 2.27 -11.24
CA SER A 872 -4.85 2.36 -11.82
C SER A 872 -4.96 3.50 -12.84
N SER A 873 -4.24 4.59 -12.59
CA SER A 873 -4.13 5.74 -13.47
C SER A 873 -3.33 5.40 -14.74
N VAL A 874 -2.25 4.61 -14.61
CA VAL A 874 -1.48 4.08 -15.75
C VAL A 874 -2.36 3.19 -16.64
N LYS A 875 -3.15 2.28 -16.04
CA LYS A 875 -4.10 1.45 -16.78
C LYS A 875 -5.17 2.29 -17.49
N PHE A 876 -5.65 3.36 -16.86
CA PHE A 876 -6.55 4.31 -17.52
C PHE A 876 -5.88 4.98 -18.73
N CYS A 877 -4.63 5.45 -18.58
CA CYS A 877 -3.87 6.06 -19.68
C CYS A 877 -3.72 5.11 -20.89
N HIS A 878 -3.50 3.82 -20.62
CA HIS A 878 -3.48 2.79 -21.64
C HIS A 878 -4.83 2.69 -22.40
N ARG A 879 -5.95 2.60 -21.64
CA ARG A 879 -7.30 2.49 -22.24
C ARG A 879 -7.69 3.68 -23.12
N VAL A 880 -7.32 4.90 -22.74
CA VAL A 880 -7.61 6.10 -23.54
C VAL A 880 -6.59 6.33 -24.66
N GLY A 881 -5.59 5.45 -24.78
CA GLY A 881 -4.65 5.44 -25.89
C GLY A 881 -3.56 6.50 -25.80
N LEU A 882 -3.10 6.86 -24.61
CA LEU A 882 -1.91 7.71 -24.45
C LEU A 882 -0.67 6.98 -25.00
N ASN A 883 0.32 7.75 -25.43
CA ASN A 883 1.59 7.22 -25.93
C ASN A 883 2.59 6.96 -24.81
N TYR A 884 2.57 7.80 -23.76
CA TYR A 884 3.47 7.65 -22.63
C TYR A 884 2.86 8.12 -21.32
N VAL A 885 3.39 7.59 -20.23
CA VAL A 885 3.24 8.13 -18.86
C VAL A 885 4.59 8.59 -18.36
N SER A 886 4.63 9.58 -17.48
CA SER A 886 5.85 10.10 -16.87
C SER A 886 5.69 10.19 -15.36
N CYS A 887 6.66 9.67 -14.62
CA CYS A 887 6.61 9.58 -13.16
C CYS A 887 8.00 9.78 -12.55
N SER A 888 8.08 9.93 -11.23
CA SER A 888 9.37 10.00 -10.53
C SER A 888 10.24 8.75 -10.80
N PRO A 889 11.58 8.84 -10.70
CA PRO A 889 12.49 7.76 -11.05
C PRO A 889 12.16 6.42 -10.38
N PHE A 890 11.88 6.42 -9.09
CA PHE A 890 11.56 5.21 -8.31
C PHE A 890 10.18 4.61 -8.63
N ARG A 891 9.28 5.37 -9.26
CA ARG A 891 7.98 4.86 -9.73
C ARG A 891 8.04 4.23 -11.13
N VAL A 892 9.15 4.36 -11.85
CA VAL A 892 9.31 3.80 -13.20
C VAL A 892 9.06 2.30 -13.26
N PRO A 893 9.62 1.44 -12.39
CA PRO A 893 9.34 0.00 -12.42
C PRO A 893 7.86 -0.33 -12.17
N ILE A 894 7.21 0.40 -11.27
CA ILE A 894 5.78 0.24 -10.94
C ILE A 894 4.92 0.57 -12.16
N ALA A 895 5.19 1.71 -12.80
CA ALA A 895 4.48 2.13 -14.01
C ALA A 895 4.69 1.15 -15.18
N ARG A 896 5.91 0.59 -15.34
CA ARG A 896 6.22 -0.42 -16.36
C ARG A 896 5.42 -1.69 -16.15
N LEU A 897 5.31 -2.18 -14.91
CA LEU A 897 4.50 -3.36 -14.59
C LEU A 897 3.02 -3.08 -14.83
N ALA A 898 2.51 -1.95 -14.35
CA ALA A 898 1.11 -1.56 -14.56
C ALA A 898 0.75 -1.41 -16.05
N ALA A 899 1.66 -0.84 -16.85
CA ALA A 899 1.49 -0.71 -18.30
C ALA A 899 1.47 -2.07 -19.01
N ALA A 900 2.34 -3.01 -18.60
CA ALA A 900 2.35 -4.38 -19.12
C ALA A 900 1.06 -5.12 -18.76
N GLN A 901 0.61 -5.02 -17.51
CA GLN A 901 -0.66 -5.60 -17.06
C GLN A 901 -1.85 -5.04 -17.86
N ALA A 902 -1.92 -3.72 -18.04
CA ALA A 902 -2.98 -3.10 -18.84
C ALA A 902 -3.06 -3.67 -20.27
N ALA A 903 -1.91 -3.90 -20.91
CA ALA A 903 -1.84 -4.48 -22.25
C ALA A 903 -2.18 -5.98 -22.31
N ILE A 904 -2.06 -6.70 -21.19
CA ILE A 904 -2.42 -8.12 -21.08
C ILE A 904 -3.94 -8.27 -20.81
N GLU A 905 -4.49 -7.37 -20.02
CA GLU A 905 -5.91 -7.33 -19.63
C GLU A 905 -6.84 -6.88 -20.79
N GLU A 906 -6.31 -6.21 -21.85
CA GLU A 906 -7.03 -5.79 -23.06
C GLU A 906 -7.37 -7.00 -23.95
#